data_12770e8315b9ee2ff19d9a23566e8f57
#
_entry.id   12770e8315b9ee2ff19d9a23566e8f57
#
_cell.length_a   1.000
_cell.length_b   1.000
_cell.length_c   1.000
_cell.angle_alpha   90.00
_cell.angle_beta   90.00
_cell.angle_gamma   90.00
#
_symmetry.space_group_name_H-M   'P 1'
#
loop_
_entity.id
_entity.type
_entity.pdbx_description
1 polymer ?
#
loop_
_entity_poly.entity_id
_entity_poly.type
_entity_poly.pdbx_seq_one_letter_code
_entity_poly.pdbx_strand_id
1 'polypeptide(L)'
;VKKSGADAKQLALAHNGWIWAADPLSDFASSKSRVYLRREVIAWGDCVKLRYGARPADSPFLWKHMEAYCASLAGLFDGFRIDNCHSTPIHVGEHFLDVARRVNPNLYVCAELFTGSAEMDVYFVSRLGINSLIREMDNAGDPKEESRLLYRFGVNKPVGSMDEACLARADTVDVPGGKAGQPCTVIPLLGSSPHALFMDLTHDNETPAHKRTAEDAITMGALVAFSWSAIGSTKGFDDLYPSLLDVVKENRKYALVERVEDSGISYIKRVFNHLHAEMVSGGYSEGHAHQENDYIMMHRVHPQTHRGYLVIAHTAFRAHSGERGFIDPIKLNRTKARFILGKTLEITSREAPKDAETLRGLPSRLIDVPAPPLREGSDDDGTFTELVVPDHFPPGSVMLFETWMDGLGAELDTLCSTGADEAMAELDLSDLNVILYRADGEERDVTGGDDGTYKVPGHAELVYCGLEGWMGPLRNVMRHNDLGHAICAHLRKGPWALDHVHARLERQVGIFPRLAEPAAWFKERVDAIKKSVPSFMRPKYFSLIINTAYAAARERALAQMSPFVREGHDFTKALALCAVQMNGQVKSASLWHDRPSASMAAGLPFFAASWARLWGRDVFISLRGLYLTTEMHAAAREHILSFGCTLKHGMIPNLLNSTRNPRYNCRDGAWFFAQNVQDYVRMVPGGESLLQEKVKRRFPLNDEFVEVDSPKAFAHESTVAELIQEILQRHAAGIHFREHDAGPKIDEHMKDEGFNIDIEVDWSTGIIF
;
A
#
# COMPACT_ATOMS: atom_id res chain seq x y z
N VAL A 1 25.00 49.51 3.02
CA VAL A 1 25.79 48.54 2.27
C VAL A 1 27.18 49.10 1.92
N LYS A 2 27.27 50.25 1.23
CA LYS A 2 28.57 50.85 0.90
C LYS A 2 29.38 51.32 2.13
N LYS A 3 28.72 51.62 3.27
CA LYS A 3 29.37 52.07 4.52
C LYS A 3 29.85 50.90 5.42
N SER A 4 29.34 49.70 5.26
CA SER A 4 29.67 48.59 6.15
C SER A 4 30.71 47.61 5.61
N GLY A 5 31.12 47.77 4.33
CA GLY A 5 32.07 46.84 3.69
C GLY A 5 31.52 45.41 3.50
N ALA A 6 30.29 45.16 3.89
CA ALA A 6 29.67 43.84 3.78
C ALA A 6 29.14 43.60 2.35
N ASP A 7 29.13 42.33 1.93
CA ASP A 7 28.55 41.93 0.65
C ASP A 7 27.08 42.34 0.61
N ALA A 8 26.69 43.09 -0.42
CA ALA A 8 25.34 43.58 -0.63
C ALA A 8 24.30 42.44 -0.62
N LYS A 9 24.69 41.26 -1.10
CA LYS A 9 23.83 40.07 -1.07
C LYS A 9 23.56 39.54 0.34
N GLN A 10 24.49 39.75 1.27
CA GLN A 10 24.35 39.28 2.65
C GLN A 10 23.40 40.13 3.49
N LEU A 11 23.19 41.40 3.09
CA LEU A 11 22.34 42.34 3.81
C LEU A 11 20.99 42.61 3.13
N ALA A 12 20.75 41.99 1.95
CA ALA A 12 19.50 42.21 1.23
C ALA A 12 18.36 41.42 1.91
N LEU A 13 17.31 42.13 2.28
CA LEU A 13 16.03 41.56 2.66
C LEU A 13 15.21 41.31 1.40
N ALA A 14 14.75 40.09 1.20
CA ALA A 14 13.84 39.77 0.12
C ALA A 14 12.40 39.98 0.59
N HIS A 15 11.57 40.63 -0.22
CA HIS A 15 10.14 40.61 -0.02
C HIS A 15 9.64 39.18 -0.14
N ASN A 16 8.63 38.84 0.66
CA ASN A 16 7.90 37.59 0.52
C ASN A 16 6.98 37.61 -0.72
N GLY A 17 7.35 38.39 -1.73
CA GLY A 17 6.62 38.43 -3.00
C GLY A 17 6.62 37.04 -3.62
N TRP A 18 5.43 36.60 -3.99
CA TRP A 18 5.23 35.39 -4.74
C TRP A 18 5.89 35.51 -6.12
N ILE A 19 6.82 34.63 -6.43
CA ILE A 19 7.47 34.58 -7.72
C ILE A 19 6.72 33.57 -8.57
N TRP A 20 5.97 34.04 -9.55
CA TRP A 20 5.17 33.21 -10.43
C TRP A 20 6.01 32.09 -11.08
N ALA A 21 5.55 30.85 -11.04
CA ALA A 21 6.20 29.68 -11.61
C ALA A 21 7.63 29.41 -11.12
N ALA A 22 8.04 29.97 -9.98
CA ALA A 22 9.32 29.67 -9.37
C ALA A 22 9.29 28.30 -8.68
N ASP A 23 10.45 27.64 -8.63
CA ASP A 23 10.63 26.40 -7.86
C ASP A 23 10.43 26.69 -6.36
N PRO A 24 9.40 26.11 -5.69
CA PRO A 24 9.10 26.35 -4.28
C PRO A 24 10.18 25.83 -3.34
N LEU A 25 11.09 24.97 -3.79
CA LEU A 25 12.23 24.49 -3.01
C LEU A 25 13.42 25.46 -3.04
N SER A 26 13.38 26.46 -3.91
CA SER A 26 14.46 27.44 -4.02
C SER A 26 14.42 28.46 -2.88
N ASP A 27 15.52 28.58 -2.14
CA ASP A 27 15.69 29.64 -1.15
C ASP A 27 16.12 30.95 -1.81
N PHE A 28 15.14 31.82 -2.11
CA PHE A 28 15.39 33.12 -2.74
C PHE A 28 16.06 34.14 -1.81
N ALA A 29 16.19 33.87 -0.52
CA ALA A 29 16.97 34.69 0.41
C ALA A 29 18.42 34.21 0.56
N SER A 30 18.79 33.09 -0.05
CA SER A 30 20.14 32.52 -0.01
C SER A 30 21.14 33.38 -0.80
N SER A 31 22.45 33.14 -0.54
CA SER A 31 23.54 33.79 -1.29
C SER A 31 23.59 33.37 -2.76
N LYS A 32 22.92 32.30 -3.14
CA LYS A 32 22.82 31.80 -4.53
C LYS A 32 21.71 32.50 -5.32
N SER A 33 20.78 33.19 -4.65
CA SER A 33 19.68 33.86 -5.29
C SER A 33 20.19 35.07 -6.11
N ARG A 34 19.67 35.17 -7.35
CA ARG A 34 19.88 36.31 -8.25
C ARG A 34 18.62 37.17 -8.36
N VAL A 35 17.65 37.01 -7.49
CA VAL A 35 16.40 37.79 -7.52
C VAL A 35 16.69 39.21 -7.20
N TYR A 36 16.40 40.11 -8.16
CA TYR A 36 16.43 41.54 -7.96
C TYR A 36 15.11 41.97 -7.34
N LEU A 37 15.22 42.59 -6.18
CA LEU A 37 14.04 43.16 -5.51
C LEU A 37 13.66 44.47 -6.14
N ARG A 38 12.62 44.46 -6.97
CA ARG A 38 12.00 45.65 -7.50
C ARG A 38 11.18 46.33 -6.40
N ARG A 39 11.44 47.59 -6.13
CA ARG A 39 10.64 48.39 -5.20
C ARG A 39 9.32 48.84 -5.88
N GLU A 40 8.45 47.89 -6.12
CA GLU A 40 7.07 48.21 -6.50
C GLU A 40 6.17 48.02 -5.29
N VAL A 41 5.07 48.75 -5.24
CA VAL A 41 4.04 48.55 -4.24
C VAL A 41 3.41 47.19 -4.51
N ILE A 42 3.74 46.22 -3.68
CA ILE A 42 3.17 44.89 -3.69
C ILE A 42 2.00 44.90 -2.69
N ALA A 43 0.92 44.21 -2.98
CA ALA A 43 -0.26 44.15 -2.10
C ALA A 43 0.06 43.66 -0.68
N TRP A 44 1.16 42.92 -0.52
CA TRP A 44 1.68 42.41 0.75
C TRP A 44 3.06 43.03 1.09
N GLY A 45 3.20 44.34 0.94
CA GLY A 45 4.46 45.04 1.18
C GLY A 45 4.95 45.06 2.62
N ASP A 46 4.15 44.60 3.56
CA ASP A 46 4.47 44.37 4.97
C ASP A 46 5.19 43.06 5.22
N CYS A 47 5.17 42.10 4.26
CA CYS A 47 5.80 40.80 4.37
C CYS A 47 7.25 40.86 3.91
N VAL A 48 8.19 40.51 4.78
CA VAL A 48 9.62 40.47 4.48
C VAL A 48 10.14 39.06 4.65
N LYS A 49 10.84 38.53 3.64
CA LYS A 49 11.51 37.25 3.72
C LYS A 49 12.76 37.34 4.59
N LEU A 50 12.77 36.66 5.72
CA LEU A 50 13.88 36.63 6.65
C LEU A 50 14.99 35.70 6.15
N ARG A 51 16.23 36.10 6.37
CA ARG A 51 17.39 35.35 5.98
C ARG A 51 17.88 34.48 7.15
N TYR A 52 17.56 33.22 7.13
CA TYR A 52 18.01 32.23 8.13
C TYR A 52 19.41 31.69 7.86
N GLY A 53 19.84 31.63 6.58
CA GLY A 53 21.04 30.91 6.17
C GLY A 53 20.80 29.39 6.12
N ALA A 54 21.88 28.63 6.01
CA ALA A 54 21.82 27.18 5.92
C ALA A 54 21.70 26.47 7.30
N ARG A 55 22.09 27.16 8.38
CA ARG A 55 22.14 26.61 9.74
C ARG A 55 22.03 27.73 10.80
N PRO A 56 21.71 27.36 12.06
CA PRO A 56 21.56 28.35 13.14
C PRO A 56 22.75 29.29 13.33
N ALA A 57 23.98 28.83 13.08
CA ALA A 57 25.19 29.67 13.21
C ALA A 57 25.26 30.85 12.22
N ASP A 58 24.51 30.78 11.12
CA ASP A 58 24.51 31.83 10.10
C ASP A 58 23.66 33.04 10.50
N SER A 59 22.69 32.89 11.41
CA SER A 59 21.84 33.95 11.96
C SER A 59 21.39 33.61 13.40
N PRO A 60 22.29 33.55 14.38
CA PRO A 60 22.01 32.97 15.69
C PRO A 60 20.87 33.64 16.45
N PHE A 61 20.76 34.96 16.37
CA PHE A 61 19.68 35.71 17.02
C PHE A 61 18.31 35.32 16.45
N LEU A 62 18.19 35.28 15.13
CA LEU A 62 16.92 34.98 14.46
C LEU A 62 16.45 33.54 14.77
N TRP A 63 17.35 32.58 14.66
CA TRP A 63 17.02 31.20 15.00
C TRP A 63 16.56 31.06 16.44
N LYS A 64 17.34 31.57 17.40
CA LYS A 64 17.00 31.50 18.83
C LYS A 64 15.68 32.20 19.15
N HIS A 65 15.42 33.36 18.54
CA HIS A 65 14.18 34.09 18.74
C HIS A 65 12.97 33.29 18.25
N MET A 66 13.05 32.71 17.06
CA MET A 66 11.97 31.92 16.48
C MET A 66 11.80 30.56 17.15
N GLU A 67 12.87 29.94 17.61
CA GLU A 67 12.79 28.74 18.47
C GLU A 67 11.98 29.02 19.75
N ALA A 68 12.30 30.10 20.44
CA ALA A 68 11.57 30.49 21.65
C ALA A 68 10.11 30.81 21.36
N TYR A 69 9.82 31.47 20.24
CA TYR A 69 8.47 31.77 19.80
C TYR A 69 7.68 30.46 19.51
N CYS A 70 8.22 29.58 18.70
CA CYS A 70 7.57 28.30 18.37
C CYS A 70 7.36 27.43 19.63
N ALA A 71 8.35 27.33 20.51
CA ALA A 71 8.24 26.57 21.74
C ALA A 71 7.16 27.14 22.69
N SER A 72 7.11 28.47 22.82
CA SER A 72 6.08 29.14 23.64
C SER A 72 4.67 28.89 23.10
N LEU A 73 4.48 29.03 21.80
CA LEU A 73 3.16 28.80 21.19
C LEU A 73 2.74 27.34 21.23
N ALA A 74 3.68 26.40 21.04
CA ALA A 74 3.39 24.96 21.15
C ALA A 74 2.95 24.54 22.56
N GLY A 75 3.37 25.27 23.59
CA GLY A 75 2.89 25.08 24.97
C GLY A 75 1.51 25.65 25.25
N LEU A 76 0.99 26.53 24.37
CA LEU A 76 -0.29 27.23 24.56
C LEU A 76 -1.38 26.73 23.62
N PHE A 77 -1.04 26.23 22.45
CA PHE A 77 -2.00 25.86 21.39
C PHE A 77 -1.88 24.40 21.01
N ASP A 78 -3.01 23.79 20.66
CA ASP A 78 -3.08 22.40 20.19
C ASP A 78 -2.69 22.26 18.72
N GLY A 79 -2.63 23.35 17.97
CA GLY A 79 -2.25 23.32 16.56
C GLY A 79 -1.74 24.65 16.02
N PHE A 80 -1.06 24.54 14.88
CA PHE A 80 -0.52 25.69 14.12
C PHE A 80 -1.14 25.75 12.72
N ARG A 81 -1.50 26.96 12.28
CA ARG A 81 -1.63 27.29 10.86
C ARG A 81 -0.33 27.93 10.38
N ILE A 82 0.25 27.36 9.34
CA ILE A 82 1.43 27.93 8.69
C ILE A 82 0.98 28.73 7.46
N ASP A 83 1.24 30.00 7.52
CA ASP A 83 1.00 30.93 6.41
C ASP A 83 2.08 30.82 5.36
N ASN A 84 1.72 30.85 4.06
CA ASN A 84 2.67 30.81 2.96
C ASN A 84 3.78 29.75 3.13
N CYS A 85 3.43 28.54 3.47
CA CYS A 85 4.36 27.47 3.79
C CYS A 85 5.43 27.26 2.71
N HIS A 86 5.04 27.37 1.43
CA HIS A 86 5.93 27.23 0.28
C HIS A 86 6.94 28.39 0.12
N SER A 87 6.78 29.47 0.86
CA SER A 87 7.68 30.64 0.83
C SER A 87 8.80 30.57 1.87
N THR A 88 8.78 29.58 2.77
CA THR A 88 9.81 29.35 3.77
C THR A 88 10.73 28.21 3.33
N PRO A 89 12.06 28.37 3.42
CA PRO A 89 12.99 27.29 3.13
C PRO A 89 12.67 26.04 3.96
N ILE A 90 12.61 24.87 3.32
CA ILE A 90 12.09 23.66 3.96
C ILE A 90 12.86 23.25 5.23
N HIS A 91 14.20 23.40 5.23
CA HIS A 91 15.04 23.10 6.40
C HIS A 91 14.73 24.00 7.60
N VAL A 92 14.26 25.23 7.36
CA VAL A 92 13.81 26.15 8.40
C VAL A 92 12.48 25.68 8.98
N GLY A 93 11.54 25.30 8.09
CA GLY A 93 10.26 24.73 8.50
C GLY A 93 10.41 23.44 9.31
N GLU A 94 11.28 22.53 8.86
CA GLU A 94 11.62 21.30 9.58
C GLU A 94 12.11 21.61 11.01
N HIS A 95 13.09 22.50 11.12
CA HIS A 95 13.67 22.83 12.42
C HIS A 95 12.64 23.39 13.41
N PHE A 96 11.81 24.35 12.99
CA PHE A 96 10.84 24.99 13.89
C PHE A 96 9.67 24.09 14.24
N LEU A 97 9.23 23.23 13.34
CA LEU A 97 8.23 22.23 13.66
C LEU A 97 8.78 21.14 14.59
N ASP A 98 10.04 20.77 14.45
CA ASP A 98 10.70 19.87 15.39
C ASP A 98 10.82 20.48 16.80
N VAL A 99 11.13 21.78 16.88
CA VAL A 99 11.13 22.51 18.16
C VAL A 99 9.74 22.49 18.78
N ALA A 100 8.71 22.79 18.00
CA ALA A 100 7.32 22.79 18.46
C ALA A 100 6.86 21.41 18.93
N ARG A 101 7.16 20.35 18.17
CA ARG A 101 6.78 18.96 18.52
C ARG A 101 7.54 18.40 19.73
N ARG A 102 8.73 18.89 20.04
CA ARG A 102 9.41 18.55 21.31
C ARG A 102 8.64 19.06 22.52
N VAL A 103 7.90 20.17 22.39
CA VAL A 103 7.04 20.72 23.44
C VAL A 103 5.66 20.06 23.44
N ASN A 104 5.04 19.94 22.26
CA ASN A 104 3.75 19.30 22.07
C ASN A 104 3.83 18.21 20.98
N PRO A 105 4.07 16.94 21.35
CA PRO A 105 4.18 15.84 20.38
C PRO A 105 2.91 15.62 19.53
N ASN A 106 1.76 16.04 20.03
CA ASN A 106 0.46 15.90 19.36
C ASN A 106 0.05 17.16 18.58
N LEU A 107 0.97 18.09 18.35
CA LEU A 107 0.68 19.35 17.68
C LEU A 107 0.08 19.10 16.28
N TYR A 108 -1.15 19.57 16.07
CA TYR A 108 -1.80 19.60 14.77
C TYR A 108 -1.20 20.72 13.91
N VAL A 109 -0.86 20.41 12.66
CA VAL A 109 -0.30 21.39 11.73
C VAL A 109 -1.15 21.42 10.46
N CYS A 110 -1.78 22.55 10.19
CA CYS A 110 -2.35 22.83 8.88
C CYS A 110 -1.54 23.92 8.16
N ALA A 111 -1.43 23.78 6.85
CA ALA A 111 -0.60 24.70 6.06
C ALA A 111 -1.36 25.28 4.88
N GLU A 112 -1.10 26.56 4.64
CA GLU A 112 -1.36 27.19 3.38
C GLU A 112 -0.19 26.88 2.44
N LEU A 113 -0.45 26.04 1.45
CA LEU A 113 0.56 25.51 0.54
C LEU A 113 0.01 25.43 -0.88
N PHE A 114 0.45 26.33 -1.73
CA PHE A 114 -0.01 26.49 -3.12
C PHE A 114 1.17 26.35 -4.09
N THR A 115 1.70 25.12 -4.25
CA THR A 115 2.84 24.89 -5.15
C THR A 115 2.42 24.70 -6.61
N GLY A 116 1.13 24.48 -6.88
CA GLY A 116 0.62 24.14 -8.21
C GLY A 116 0.92 22.71 -8.65
N SER A 117 1.64 21.92 -7.87
CA SER A 117 2.03 20.53 -8.14
C SER A 117 1.68 19.63 -6.96
N ALA A 118 0.90 18.57 -7.23
CA ALA A 118 0.57 17.60 -6.19
C ALA A 118 1.80 16.86 -5.64
N GLU A 119 2.78 16.56 -6.49
CA GLU A 119 4.04 15.92 -6.10
C GLU A 119 4.84 16.81 -5.14
N MET A 120 4.89 18.10 -5.44
CA MET A 120 5.55 19.09 -4.58
C MET A 120 4.81 19.26 -3.25
N ASP A 121 3.48 19.30 -3.27
CA ASP A 121 2.67 19.34 -2.04
C ASP A 121 2.98 18.12 -1.15
N VAL A 122 3.04 16.91 -1.73
CA VAL A 122 3.41 15.68 -0.99
C VAL A 122 4.83 15.78 -0.42
N TYR A 123 5.77 16.36 -1.15
CA TYR A 123 7.13 16.57 -0.67
C TYR A 123 7.16 17.45 0.60
N PHE A 124 6.47 18.60 0.59
CA PHE A 124 6.36 19.46 1.77
C PHE A 124 5.64 18.78 2.93
N VAL A 125 4.51 18.12 2.64
CA VAL A 125 3.73 17.41 3.67
C VAL A 125 4.54 16.34 4.36
N SER A 126 5.27 15.52 3.61
CA SER A 126 6.09 14.44 4.18
C SER A 126 7.31 14.94 4.95
N ARG A 127 7.96 16.00 4.47
CA ARG A 127 9.14 16.58 5.12
C ARG A 127 8.79 17.36 6.39
N LEU A 128 7.71 18.11 6.38
CA LEU A 128 7.29 18.96 7.50
C LEU A 128 6.30 18.26 8.45
N GLY A 129 5.78 17.09 8.09
CA GLY A 129 4.79 16.37 8.89
C GLY A 129 3.48 17.18 9.01
N ILE A 130 3.01 17.77 7.90
CA ILE A 130 1.78 18.55 7.88
C ILE A 130 0.57 17.60 7.94
N ASN A 131 -0.38 17.88 8.81
CA ASN A 131 -1.59 17.09 8.97
C ASN A 131 -2.65 17.40 7.90
N SER A 132 -2.80 18.69 7.54
CA SER A 132 -3.81 19.09 6.56
C SER A 132 -3.33 20.29 5.74
N LEU A 133 -3.78 20.33 4.49
CA LEU A 133 -3.59 21.48 3.59
C LEU A 133 -4.88 22.28 3.48
N ILE A 134 -4.81 23.60 3.58
CA ILE A 134 -5.95 24.48 3.31
C ILE A 134 -6.27 24.41 1.82
N ARG A 135 -7.52 24.15 1.50
CA ARG A 135 -8.06 24.10 0.12
C ARG A 135 -9.42 24.79 0.09
N GLU A 136 -9.73 25.44 -1.02
CA GLU A 136 -10.94 26.24 -1.17
C GLU A 136 -11.77 25.74 -2.35
N MET A 137 -13.05 25.46 -2.11
CA MET A 137 -13.99 25.06 -3.15
C MET A 137 -14.26 26.20 -4.13
N ASP A 138 -14.25 27.43 -3.63
CA ASP A 138 -14.50 28.63 -4.45
C ASP A 138 -13.44 28.87 -5.54
N ASN A 139 -12.30 28.20 -5.48
CA ASN A 139 -11.30 28.27 -6.55
C ASN A 139 -11.79 27.70 -7.88
N ALA A 140 -12.79 26.83 -7.89
CA ALA A 140 -13.35 26.30 -9.13
C ALA A 140 -14.02 27.39 -9.97
N GLY A 141 -13.77 27.35 -11.28
CA GLY A 141 -14.37 28.27 -12.27
C GLY A 141 -15.61 27.71 -12.97
N ASP A 142 -15.87 26.43 -12.86
CA ASP A 142 -16.99 25.73 -13.48
C ASP A 142 -17.33 24.44 -12.70
N PRO A 143 -18.48 23.77 -13.00
CA PRO A 143 -18.90 22.56 -12.29
C PRO A 143 -17.90 21.40 -12.41
N LYS A 144 -17.20 21.28 -13.53
CA LYS A 144 -16.19 20.23 -13.74
C LYS A 144 -14.98 20.44 -12.83
N GLU A 145 -14.50 21.65 -12.72
CA GLU A 145 -13.41 22.01 -11.81
C GLU A 145 -13.81 21.83 -10.35
N GLU A 146 -15.03 22.19 -9.98
CA GLU A 146 -15.59 21.99 -8.64
C GLU A 146 -15.64 20.50 -8.28
N SER A 147 -16.16 19.67 -9.19
CA SER A 147 -16.16 18.21 -9.02
C SER A 147 -14.73 17.65 -8.91
N ARG A 148 -13.78 18.20 -9.66
CA ARG A 148 -12.37 17.81 -9.59
C ARG A 148 -11.75 18.12 -8.24
N LEU A 149 -12.02 19.30 -7.67
CA LEU A 149 -11.57 19.67 -6.33
C LEU A 149 -12.19 18.77 -5.27
N LEU A 150 -13.49 18.50 -5.38
CA LEU A 150 -14.20 17.61 -4.48
C LEU A 150 -13.62 16.18 -4.55
N TYR A 151 -13.42 15.64 -5.74
CA TYR A 151 -12.79 14.34 -5.93
C TYR A 151 -11.38 14.28 -5.32
N ARG A 152 -10.58 15.32 -5.55
CA ARG A 152 -9.18 15.34 -5.09
C ARG A 152 -9.04 15.49 -3.58
N PHE A 153 -9.85 16.33 -2.96
CA PHE A 153 -9.70 16.72 -1.56
C PHE A 153 -10.82 16.22 -0.65
N GLY A 154 -12.00 15.99 -1.19
CA GLY A 154 -13.19 15.61 -0.46
C GLY A 154 -13.54 14.13 -0.49
N VAL A 155 -12.90 13.35 -1.36
CA VAL A 155 -13.13 11.90 -1.50
C VAL A 155 -11.87 11.16 -1.08
N ASN A 156 -11.98 10.26 -0.09
CA ASN A 156 -10.84 9.41 0.26
C ASN A 156 -10.76 8.23 -0.71
N LYS A 157 -11.78 7.36 -0.70
CA LYS A 157 -11.86 6.21 -1.63
C LYS A 157 -13.30 6.05 -2.11
N PRO A 158 -13.54 5.79 -3.40
CA PRO A 158 -14.89 5.54 -3.88
C PRO A 158 -15.42 4.18 -3.41
N VAL A 159 -16.74 4.03 -3.35
CA VAL A 159 -17.41 2.77 -2.98
C VAL A 159 -16.90 1.62 -3.85
N GLY A 160 -16.56 0.50 -3.23
CA GLY A 160 -15.98 -0.66 -3.89
C GLY A 160 -14.48 -0.56 -4.15
N SER A 161 -13.81 0.45 -3.60
CA SER A 161 -12.35 0.57 -3.65
C SER A 161 -11.67 -0.61 -2.97
N MET A 162 -10.49 -0.96 -3.47
CA MET A 162 -9.58 -1.86 -2.76
C MET A 162 -8.91 -1.12 -1.61
N ASP A 163 -8.88 -1.73 -0.44
CA ASP A 163 -8.29 -1.14 0.76
C ASP A 163 -7.14 -2.01 1.29
N GLU A 164 -6.00 -1.37 1.61
CA GLU A 164 -4.89 -2.01 2.31
C GLU A 164 -5.02 -1.90 3.84
N ALA A 165 -5.97 -1.14 4.35
CA ALA A 165 -6.08 -0.87 5.79
C ALA A 165 -6.28 -2.13 6.64
N CYS A 166 -6.89 -3.18 6.07
CA CYS A 166 -7.01 -4.48 6.72
C CYS A 166 -5.68 -5.25 6.87
N LEU A 167 -4.62 -4.78 6.20
CA LEU A 167 -3.29 -5.39 6.18
C LEU A 167 -2.25 -4.59 6.94
N ALA A 168 -2.54 -3.38 7.32
CA ALA A 168 -1.64 -2.55 8.10
C ALA A 168 -1.50 -3.12 9.52
N ARG A 169 -0.73 -4.20 9.65
CA ARG A 169 -0.13 -4.52 10.94
C ARG A 169 0.87 -3.41 11.24
N ALA A 170 0.65 -2.76 12.35
CA ALA A 170 1.59 -1.79 12.86
C ALA A 170 2.86 -2.53 13.30
N ASP A 171 3.94 -2.38 12.54
CA ASP A 171 5.24 -2.84 13.00
C ASP A 171 5.71 -1.95 14.16
N THR A 172 6.07 -2.58 15.26
CA THR A 172 6.70 -1.90 16.39
C THR A 172 8.17 -1.64 16.05
N VAL A 173 8.53 -0.37 15.92
CA VAL A 173 9.92 0.05 15.66
C VAL A 173 10.40 0.89 16.84
N ASP A 174 11.62 0.65 17.28
CA ASP A 174 12.31 1.56 18.19
C ASP A 174 12.58 2.90 17.49
N VAL A 175 11.88 3.94 17.90
CA VAL A 175 12.09 5.29 17.34
C VAL A 175 13.31 5.91 17.97
N PRO A 176 14.28 6.41 17.17
CA PRO A 176 15.42 7.16 17.70
C PRO A 176 14.94 8.35 18.54
N GLY A 177 15.30 8.37 19.83
CA GLY A 177 14.89 9.41 20.79
C GLY A 177 13.66 9.08 21.64
N GLY A 178 13.00 7.95 21.43
CA GLY A 178 12.02 7.39 22.34
C GLY A 178 12.68 6.81 23.62
N LYS A 179 11.90 6.63 24.67
CA LYS A 179 12.40 5.88 25.83
C LYS A 179 12.68 4.45 25.39
N ALA A 180 13.90 3.98 25.62
CA ALA A 180 14.30 2.61 25.29
C ALA A 180 13.25 1.62 25.85
N GLY A 181 12.72 0.75 24.98
CA GLY A 181 11.75 -0.28 25.33
C GLY A 181 10.26 0.11 25.23
N GLN A 182 9.89 1.29 24.70
CA GLN A 182 8.52 1.56 24.32
C GLN A 182 8.31 1.24 22.82
N PRO A 183 7.48 0.24 22.51
CA PRO A 183 7.14 -0.04 21.11
C PRO A 183 6.41 1.15 20.49
N CYS A 184 6.88 1.60 19.35
CA CYS A 184 6.22 2.63 18.56
C CYS A 184 5.60 2.00 17.32
N THR A 185 4.34 2.27 17.09
CA THR A 185 3.63 1.80 15.91
C THR A 185 3.93 2.70 14.72
N VAL A 186 4.68 2.23 13.74
CA VAL A 186 4.91 2.93 12.49
C VAL A 186 3.87 2.47 11.48
N ILE A 187 2.96 3.37 11.11
CA ILE A 187 2.03 3.15 10.03
C ILE A 187 2.71 3.64 8.74
N PRO A 188 2.91 2.76 7.72
CA PRO A 188 3.45 3.21 6.45
C PRO A 188 2.56 4.31 5.87
N LEU A 189 3.14 5.47 5.57
CA LEU A 189 2.45 6.51 4.82
C LEU A 189 2.28 6.01 3.38
N LEU A 190 1.13 5.46 3.08
CA LEU A 190 0.73 5.22 1.70
C LEU A 190 0.62 6.57 1.02
N GLY A 191 1.13 6.69 -0.20
CA GLY A 191 1.06 7.93 -0.98
C GLY A 191 -0.38 8.26 -1.33
N SER A 192 -1.10 8.87 -0.39
CA SER A 192 -2.43 9.44 -0.58
C SER A 192 -2.31 10.93 -0.83
N SER A 193 -3.32 11.53 -1.46
CA SER A 193 -3.45 12.97 -1.50
C SER A 193 -3.39 13.52 -0.07
N PRO A 194 -2.67 14.63 0.17
CA PRO A 194 -2.62 15.23 1.50
C PRO A 194 -4.03 15.50 2.03
N HIS A 195 -4.24 15.21 3.30
CA HIS A 195 -5.52 15.52 3.94
C HIS A 195 -5.81 17.03 3.85
N ALA A 196 -7.03 17.40 3.54
CA ALA A 196 -7.40 18.80 3.39
C ALA A 196 -8.16 19.33 4.63
N LEU A 197 -7.89 20.58 5.00
CA LEU A 197 -8.88 21.45 5.63
C LEU A 197 -9.63 22.14 4.48
N PHE A 198 -10.78 21.58 4.13
CA PHE A 198 -11.53 22.00 2.96
C PHE A 198 -12.53 23.10 3.34
N MET A 199 -12.31 24.26 2.81
CA MET A 199 -13.10 25.46 3.09
C MET A 199 -14.06 25.71 1.92
N ASP A 200 -15.20 26.34 2.21
CA ASP A 200 -16.02 26.95 1.17
C ASP A 200 -15.19 28.02 0.45
N LEU A 201 -14.72 28.99 1.22
CA LEU A 201 -13.77 30.02 0.80
C LEU A 201 -12.93 30.49 1.99
N THR A 202 -11.84 31.18 1.72
CA THR A 202 -11.03 31.87 2.73
C THR A 202 -11.10 33.39 2.52
N HIS A 203 -10.29 34.13 3.26
CA HIS A 203 -10.14 35.58 3.11
C HIS A 203 -9.50 36.01 1.79
N ASP A 204 -8.87 35.08 1.05
CA ASP A 204 -8.21 35.32 -0.23
C ASP A 204 -9.13 35.12 -1.44
N ASN A 205 -10.32 34.56 -1.23
CA ASN A 205 -11.26 34.31 -2.32
C ASN A 205 -12.29 35.44 -2.46
N GLU A 206 -12.79 35.65 -3.67
CA GLU A 206 -13.98 36.44 -3.90
C GLU A 206 -15.21 35.76 -3.28
N THR A 207 -16.27 36.54 -3.03
CA THR A 207 -17.54 35.93 -2.58
C THR A 207 -18.25 35.22 -3.73
N PRO A 208 -19.11 34.20 -3.47
CA PRO A 208 -19.89 33.56 -4.52
C PRO A 208 -20.74 34.56 -5.32
N ALA A 209 -21.31 35.55 -4.65
CA ALA A 209 -22.09 36.62 -5.31
C ALA A 209 -21.28 37.40 -6.35
N HIS A 210 -19.99 37.54 -6.15
CA HIS A 210 -19.08 38.26 -7.06
C HIS A 210 -18.51 37.32 -8.14
N LYS A 211 -17.98 36.17 -7.74
CA LYS A 211 -17.33 35.22 -8.64
C LYS A 211 -18.30 34.36 -9.45
N ARG A 212 -19.38 33.91 -8.81
CA ARG A 212 -20.40 33.00 -9.37
C ARG A 212 -21.79 33.64 -9.28
N THR A 213 -22.69 32.99 -8.56
CA THR A 213 -23.96 33.55 -8.11
C THR A 213 -24.10 33.32 -6.60
N ALA A 214 -24.85 34.17 -5.93
CA ALA A 214 -25.08 33.99 -4.49
C ALA A 214 -25.81 32.68 -4.17
N GLU A 215 -26.63 32.20 -5.09
CA GLU A 215 -27.38 30.94 -5.01
C GLU A 215 -26.44 29.72 -4.91
N ASP A 216 -25.23 29.82 -5.46
CA ASP A 216 -24.24 28.72 -5.40
C ASP A 216 -23.69 28.46 -4.00
N ALA A 217 -23.91 29.36 -3.05
CA ALA A 217 -23.45 29.17 -1.68
C ALA A 217 -24.04 27.92 -1.02
N ILE A 218 -25.31 27.56 -1.31
CA ILE A 218 -25.92 26.37 -0.73
C ILE A 218 -25.31 25.09 -1.32
N THR A 219 -25.01 25.05 -2.59
CA THR A 219 -24.43 23.90 -3.27
C THR A 219 -22.99 23.66 -2.83
N MET A 220 -22.14 24.71 -2.81
CA MET A 220 -20.79 24.63 -2.27
C MET A 220 -20.80 24.20 -0.79
N GLY A 221 -21.65 24.80 0.05
CA GLY A 221 -21.74 24.46 1.46
C GLY A 221 -22.13 23.01 1.70
N ALA A 222 -23.05 22.45 0.90
CA ALA A 222 -23.44 21.05 0.95
C ALA A 222 -22.29 20.13 0.52
N LEU A 223 -21.66 20.39 -0.63
CA LEU A 223 -20.57 19.58 -1.17
C LEU A 223 -19.36 19.53 -0.25
N VAL A 224 -18.95 20.68 0.32
CA VAL A 224 -17.86 20.74 1.30
C VAL A 224 -18.22 19.92 2.55
N ALA A 225 -19.42 20.06 3.08
CA ALA A 225 -19.87 19.31 4.26
C ALA A 225 -19.91 17.79 4.04
N PHE A 226 -20.13 17.34 2.80
CA PHE A 226 -20.14 15.91 2.45
C PHE A 226 -18.76 15.35 2.13
N SER A 227 -17.73 16.18 2.12
CA SER A 227 -16.36 15.70 1.89
C SER A 227 -15.80 14.93 3.11
N TRP A 228 -14.85 14.05 2.84
CA TRP A 228 -14.14 13.28 3.89
C TRP A 228 -13.15 14.12 4.71
N SER A 229 -12.76 15.27 4.24
CA SER A 229 -11.79 16.15 4.87
C SER A 229 -12.34 16.86 6.11
N ALA A 230 -11.45 17.47 6.91
CA ALA A 230 -11.87 18.51 7.81
C ALA A 230 -12.47 19.68 7.02
N ILE A 231 -13.49 20.33 7.54
CA ILE A 231 -14.22 21.39 6.85
C ILE A 231 -14.18 22.72 7.61
N GLY A 232 -14.36 23.79 6.88
CA GLY A 232 -14.42 25.12 7.45
C GLY A 232 -15.21 26.08 6.56
N SER A 233 -15.63 27.19 7.15
CA SER A 233 -16.43 28.22 6.51
C SER A 233 -16.12 29.59 7.11
N THR A 234 -16.56 30.64 6.44
CA THR A 234 -16.54 32.00 6.96
C THR A 234 -17.96 32.51 7.18
N LYS A 235 -18.12 33.37 8.18
CA LYS A 235 -19.45 33.96 8.46
C LYS A 235 -20.01 34.74 7.28
N GLY A 236 -19.16 35.47 6.54
CA GLY A 236 -19.59 36.21 5.36
C GLY A 236 -20.10 35.32 4.24
N PHE A 237 -19.60 34.11 4.10
CA PHE A 237 -20.13 33.10 3.19
C PHE A 237 -21.51 32.65 3.60
N ASP A 238 -21.68 32.24 4.87
CA ASP A 238 -22.95 31.73 5.38
C ASP A 238 -24.06 32.81 5.40
N ASP A 239 -23.69 34.07 5.63
CA ASP A 239 -24.60 35.24 5.62
C ASP A 239 -24.80 35.84 4.21
N LEU A 240 -24.13 35.32 3.17
CA LEU A 240 -24.21 35.79 1.77
C LEU A 240 -23.77 37.24 1.59
N TYR A 241 -22.62 37.63 2.13
CA TYR A 241 -22.06 38.96 1.87
C TYR A 241 -21.76 39.10 0.37
N PRO A 242 -22.21 40.23 -0.26
CA PRO A 242 -22.08 40.39 -1.71
C PRO A 242 -20.67 40.70 -2.18
N SER A 243 -19.77 41.11 -1.28
CA SER A 243 -18.37 41.47 -1.58
C SER A 243 -17.47 41.17 -0.38
N LEU A 244 -16.16 41.02 -0.66
CA LEU A 244 -15.16 40.97 0.39
C LEU A 244 -15.19 42.23 1.26
N LEU A 245 -14.98 42.00 2.56
CA LEU A 245 -14.93 43.12 3.52
C LEU A 245 -13.53 43.69 3.58
N ASP A 246 -13.45 45.03 3.47
CA ASP A 246 -12.23 45.74 3.79
C ASP A 246 -12.12 45.87 5.31
N VAL A 247 -11.49 44.89 5.94
CA VAL A 247 -11.37 44.78 7.41
C VAL A 247 -10.65 45.97 8.06
N VAL A 248 -9.90 46.75 7.27
CA VAL A 248 -9.22 47.97 7.75
C VAL A 248 -10.18 49.16 7.86
N LYS A 249 -11.13 49.24 6.94
CA LYS A 249 -12.10 50.34 6.87
C LYS A 249 -13.47 49.99 7.43
N GLU A 250 -13.77 48.70 7.64
CA GLU A 250 -15.06 48.26 8.13
C GLU A 250 -15.16 48.49 9.64
N ASN A 251 -16.14 49.30 10.04
CA ASN A 251 -16.40 49.62 11.45
C ASN A 251 -17.67 48.96 12.01
N ARG A 252 -18.49 48.40 11.12
CA ARG A 252 -19.74 47.74 11.53
C ARG A 252 -19.41 46.39 12.15
N LYS A 253 -20.27 45.93 13.07
CA LYS A 253 -20.19 44.64 13.75
C LYS A 253 -20.89 43.57 12.92
N TYR A 254 -20.46 42.32 13.07
CA TYR A 254 -21.25 41.21 12.58
C TYR A 254 -22.63 41.15 13.26
N ALA A 255 -23.66 40.93 12.47
CA ALA A 255 -24.99 40.74 13.01
C ALA A 255 -25.00 39.41 13.82
N LEU A 256 -25.16 39.52 15.13
CA LEU A 256 -25.35 38.36 15.99
C LEU A 256 -26.84 38.08 16.08
N VAL A 257 -27.37 37.35 15.13
CA VAL A 257 -28.80 37.04 15.06
C VAL A 257 -29.00 35.62 15.55
N GLU A 258 -29.71 35.45 16.66
CA GLU A 258 -29.98 34.15 17.25
C GLU A 258 -30.89 33.26 16.38
N ARG A 259 -31.70 33.85 15.51
CA ARG A 259 -32.58 33.16 14.57
C ARG A 259 -32.79 34.01 13.32
N VAL A 260 -32.08 33.71 12.25
CA VAL A 260 -32.43 34.23 10.92
C VAL A 260 -32.85 33.04 10.06
N GLU A 261 -34.12 32.69 10.16
CA GLU A 261 -34.76 31.72 9.28
C GLU A 261 -34.85 32.24 7.83
N ASP A 262 -34.68 33.53 7.63
CA ASP A 262 -34.96 34.25 6.39
C ASP A 262 -33.72 34.93 5.74
N SER A 263 -32.50 34.58 6.10
CA SER A 263 -31.34 35.16 5.44
C SER A 263 -30.13 34.24 5.54
N GLY A 264 -29.46 34.05 4.37
CA GLY A 264 -28.28 33.23 4.28
C GLY A 264 -28.55 31.72 4.28
N ILE A 265 -27.46 30.95 4.43
CA ILE A 265 -27.51 29.49 4.44
C ILE A 265 -27.23 28.88 5.81
N SER A 266 -27.07 29.71 6.85
CA SER A 266 -26.66 29.23 8.19
C SER A 266 -27.57 28.14 8.76
N TYR A 267 -28.87 28.19 8.51
CA TYR A 267 -29.82 27.18 8.98
C TYR A 267 -29.53 25.81 8.33
N ILE A 268 -29.49 25.75 7.00
CA ILE A 268 -29.25 24.49 6.29
C ILE A 268 -27.79 24.02 6.47
N LYS A 269 -26.85 24.94 6.64
CA LYS A 269 -25.46 24.62 6.93
C LYS A 269 -25.30 23.87 8.26
N ARG A 270 -26.12 24.18 9.28
CA ARG A 270 -26.12 23.41 10.53
C ARG A 270 -26.54 21.96 10.31
N VAL A 271 -27.51 21.69 9.44
CA VAL A 271 -27.91 20.33 9.07
C VAL A 271 -26.74 19.61 8.39
N PHE A 272 -26.11 20.24 7.42
CA PHE A 272 -24.95 19.67 6.71
C PHE A 272 -23.78 19.39 7.66
N ASN A 273 -23.45 20.34 8.53
CA ASN A 273 -22.36 20.18 9.50
C ASN A 273 -22.66 19.10 10.54
N HIS A 274 -23.92 18.96 10.97
CA HIS A 274 -24.33 17.89 11.86
C HIS A 274 -24.15 16.51 11.20
N LEU A 275 -24.59 16.37 9.95
CA LEU A 275 -24.37 15.16 9.17
C LEU A 275 -22.90 14.88 8.91
N HIS A 276 -22.08 15.92 8.67
CA HIS A 276 -20.64 15.78 8.56
C HIS A 276 -20.05 15.19 9.85
N ALA A 277 -20.40 15.72 11.01
CA ALA A 277 -19.92 15.22 12.29
C ALA A 277 -20.37 13.77 12.54
N GLU A 278 -21.63 13.44 12.22
CA GLU A 278 -22.15 12.08 12.28
C GLU A 278 -21.37 11.12 11.36
N MET A 279 -21.14 11.51 10.10
CA MET A 279 -20.37 10.71 9.14
C MET A 279 -18.92 10.52 9.58
N VAL A 280 -18.29 11.54 10.17
CA VAL A 280 -16.92 11.44 10.69
C VAL A 280 -16.84 10.49 11.88
N SER A 281 -17.67 10.70 12.88
CA SER A 281 -17.70 9.88 14.09
C SER A 281 -18.19 8.46 13.83
N GLY A 282 -19.07 8.28 12.86
CA GLY A 282 -19.62 6.99 12.44
C GLY A 282 -18.71 6.20 11.48
N GLY A 283 -17.55 6.74 11.06
CA GLY A 283 -16.60 6.01 10.20
C GLY A 283 -16.98 5.93 8.73
N TYR A 284 -17.77 6.87 8.20
CA TYR A 284 -18.14 6.93 6.78
C TYR A 284 -16.96 7.44 5.94
N SER A 285 -16.02 6.57 5.66
CA SER A 285 -14.71 6.93 5.05
C SER A 285 -14.64 6.73 3.55
N GLU A 286 -15.59 6.05 2.91
CA GLU A 286 -15.65 5.91 1.47
C GLU A 286 -16.52 7.01 0.85
N GLY A 287 -16.05 7.62 -0.24
CA GLY A 287 -16.77 8.66 -0.94
C GLY A 287 -16.68 8.53 -2.44
N HIS A 288 -17.70 9.01 -3.13
CA HIS A 288 -17.75 9.06 -4.58
C HIS A 288 -18.32 10.40 -5.04
N ALA A 289 -17.57 11.11 -5.87
CA ALA A 289 -18.02 12.35 -6.50
C ALA A 289 -18.25 12.10 -7.99
N HIS A 290 -19.41 12.53 -8.47
CA HIS A 290 -19.77 12.45 -9.88
C HIS A 290 -20.37 13.76 -10.37
N GLN A 291 -19.99 14.17 -11.57
CA GLN A 291 -20.50 15.39 -12.18
C GLN A 291 -21.12 15.06 -13.54
N GLU A 292 -22.30 15.59 -13.77
CA GLU A 292 -23.01 15.53 -15.05
C GLU A 292 -23.64 16.89 -15.32
N ASN A 293 -23.21 17.56 -16.39
CA ASN A 293 -23.57 18.94 -16.69
C ASN A 293 -23.32 19.86 -15.49
N ASP A 294 -24.36 20.56 -15.02
CA ASP A 294 -24.29 21.48 -13.87
C ASP A 294 -24.63 20.78 -12.54
N TYR A 295 -24.82 19.47 -12.54
CA TYR A 295 -25.11 18.69 -11.37
C TYR A 295 -23.86 18.03 -10.82
N ILE A 296 -23.67 18.11 -9.51
CA ILE A 296 -22.63 17.38 -8.79
C ILE A 296 -23.29 16.52 -7.73
N MET A 297 -22.92 15.27 -7.70
CA MET A 297 -23.36 14.28 -6.72
C MET A 297 -22.19 13.87 -5.84
N MET A 298 -22.41 13.86 -4.55
CA MET A 298 -21.45 13.31 -3.59
C MET A 298 -22.13 12.26 -2.74
N HIS A 299 -21.63 11.02 -2.84
CA HIS A 299 -22.10 9.89 -2.04
C HIS A 299 -21.01 9.49 -1.05
N ARG A 300 -21.33 9.59 0.23
CA ARG A 300 -20.40 9.21 1.31
C ARG A 300 -20.95 8.02 2.07
N VAL A 301 -20.13 6.97 2.24
CA VAL A 301 -20.57 5.64 2.66
C VAL A 301 -19.66 5.08 3.74
N HIS A 302 -20.25 4.35 4.68
CA HIS A 302 -19.50 3.55 5.64
C HIS A 302 -18.98 2.27 4.96
N PRO A 303 -17.66 1.96 5.02
CA PRO A 303 -17.03 0.91 4.21
C PRO A 303 -17.52 -0.51 4.51
N GLN A 304 -17.99 -0.76 5.73
CA GLN A 304 -18.42 -2.10 6.18
C GLN A 304 -19.94 -2.28 6.13
N THR A 305 -20.72 -1.28 6.56
CA THR A 305 -22.17 -1.39 6.60
C THR A 305 -22.86 -0.99 5.31
N HIS A 306 -22.12 -0.28 4.42
CA HIS A 306 -22.61 0.30 3.17
C HIS A 306 -23.84 1.21 3.34
N ARG A 307 -24.05 1.72 4.56
CA ARG A 307 -24.97 2.83 4.80
C ARG A 307 -24.29 4.14 4.43
N GLY A 308 -25.04 5.08 3.89
CA GLY A 308 -24.45 6.31 3.41
C GLY A 308 -25.46 7.46 3.31
N TYR A 309 -24.91 8.58 2.87
CA TYR A 309 -25.66 9.78 2.53
C TYR A 309 -25.27 10.24 1.13
N LEU A 310 -26.27 10.53 0.31
CA LEU A 310 -26.10 11.04 -1.06
C LEU A 310 -26.63 12.47 -1.09
N VAL A 311 -25.80 13.43 -1.48
CA VAL A 311 -26.21 14.78 -1.83
C VAL A 311 -26.15 14.98 -3.34
N ILE A 312 -27.19 15.62 -3.89
CA ILE A 312 -27.28 16.06 -5.27
C ILE A 312 -27.38 17.57 -5.25
N ALA A 313 -26.42 18.24 -5.88
CA ALA A 313 -26.32 19.69 -5.97
C ALA A 313 -26.49 20.13 -7.42
N HIS A 314 -27.37 21.08 -7.69
CA HIS A 314 -27.44 21.81 -8.96
C HIS A 314 -26.69 23.12 -8.80
N THR A 315 -25.46 23.18 -9.30
CA THR A 315 -24.55 24.32 -9.14
C THR A 315 -25.10 25.58 -9.86
N ALA A 316 -24.66 26.75 -9.45
CA ALA A 316 -25.19 28.01 -9.95
C ALA A 316 -24.09 28.95 -10.48
N PHE A 317 -23.31 28.48 -11.46
CA PHE A 317 -22.31 29.27 -12.16
C PHE A 317 -22.95 30.26 -13.15
N ARG A 318 -22.42 31.49 -13.26
CA ARG A 318 -22.96 32.53 -14.15
C ARG A 318 -22.99 32.15 -15.62
N ALA A 319 -21.99 31.45 -16.09
CA ALA A 319 -21.87 31.04 -17.49
C ALA A 319 -22.95 30.04 -17.94
N HIS A 320 -23.57 29.36 -16.99
CA HIS A 320 -24.51 28.25 -17.22
C HIS A 320 -25.96 28.62 -16.85
N SER A 321 -26.23 29.85 -16.49
CA SER A 321 -27.53 30.31 -15.94
C SER A 321 -28.70 30.32 -16.92
N GLY A 322 -28.51 29.93 -18.19
CA GLY A 322 -29.54 30.02 -19.23
C GLY A 322 -30.12 28.73 -19.76
N GLU A 323 -29.42 27.62 -19.65
CA GLU A 323 -29.88 26.31 -20.11
C GLU A 323 -29.91 25.31 -18.95
N ARG A 324 -31.09 24.80 -18.62
CA ARG A 324 -31.19 23.67 -17.68
C ARG A 324 -30.58 22.44 -18.36
N GLY A 325 -29.42 22.03 -17.92
CA GLY A 325 -28.86 20.75 -18.31
C GLY A 325 -29.82 19.65 -17.90
N PHE A 326 -30.16 18.75 -18.83
CA PHE A 326 -30.89 17.54 -18.51
C PHE A 326 -29.95 16.56 -17.79
N ILE A 327 -30.44 15.91 -16.77
CA ILE A 327 -29.77 14.79 -16.11
C ILE A 327 -30.64 13.54 -16.25
N ASP A 328 -30.01 12.45 -16.70
CA ASP A 328 -30.67 11.15 -16.75
C ASP A 328 -31.03 10.66 -15.34
N PRO A 329 -32.04 9.79 -15.19
CA PRO A 329 -32.35 9.21 -13.89
C PRO A 329 -31.10 8.56 -13.26
N ILE A 330 -30.80 8.94 -12.02
CA ILE A 330 -29.63 8.45 -11.31
C ILE A 330 -29.92 7.03 -10.82
N LYS A 331 -29.19 6.06 -11.36
CA LYS A 331 -29.34 4.65 -11.01
C LYS A 331 -28.37 4.26 -9.89
N LEU A 332 -28.92 3.85 -8.76
CA LEU A 332 -28.20 3.37 -7.60
C LEU A 332 -28.25 1.84 -7.55
N ASN A 333 -27.23 1.17 -8.05
CA ASN A 333 -27.17 -0.30 -8.12
C ASN A 333 -27.12 -0.93 -6.72
N ARG A 334 -27.99 -1.92 -6.47
CA ARG A 334 -28.13 -2.65 -5.20
C ARG A 334 -28.37 -1.75 -3.97
N THR A 335 -28.69 -0.48 -4.19
CA THR A 335 -28.78 0.54 -3.15
C THR A 335 -30.20 1.08 -3.08
N LYS A 336 -30.77 1.08 -1.90
CA LYS A 336 -32.02 1.76 -1.58
C LYS A 336 -31.74 3.17 -1.09
N ALA A 337 -32.70 4.06 -1.34
CA ALA A 337 -32.59 5.46 -0.94
C ALA A 337 -33.85 5.94 -0.23
N ARG A 338 -33.68 6.84 0.71
CA ARG A 338 -34.76 7.55 1.40
C ARG A 338 -34.48 9.04 1.35
N PHE A 339 -35.42 9.82 0.84
CA PHE A 339 -35.32 11.26 0.81
C PHE A 339 -35.35 11.84 2.24
N ILE A 340 -34.43 12.76 2.54
CA ILE A 340 -34.33 13.46 3.82
C ILE A 340 -34.86 14.87 3.69
N LEU A 341 -34.28 15.65 2.77
CA LEU A 341 -34.66 17.03 2.52
C LEU A 341 -34.25 17.48 1.11
N GLY A 342 -34.91 18.54 0.63
CA GLY A 342 -34.49 19.32 -0.53
C GLY A 342 -34.72 20.80 -0.29
N LYS A 343 -33.76 21.62 -0.69
CA LYS A 343 -33.82 23.09 -0.55
C LYS A 343 -33.26 23.78 -1.76
N THR A 344 -33.88 24.91 -2.12
CA THR A 344 -33.39 25.88 -3.12
C THR A 344 -33.13 27.19 -2.39
N LEU A 345 -32.00 27.82 -2.69
CA LEU A 345 -31.69 29.17 -2.21
C LEU A 345 -32.20 30.19 -3.19
N GLU A 346 -33.20 30.99 -2.77
CA GLU A 346 -33.72 32.12 -3.54
C GLU A 346 -33.17 33.44 -2.99
N ILE A 347 -32.54 34.24 -3.82
CA ILE A 347 -32.10 35.59 -3.48
C ILE A 347 -33.24 36.59 -3.78
N THR A 348 -33.83 37.15 -2.74
CA THR A 348 -34.98 38.02 -2.87
C THR A 348 -34.61 39.47 -3.18
N SER A 349 -33.34 39.84 -2.93
CA SER A 349 -32.77 41.13 -3.33
C SER A 349 -31.28 41.01 -3.60
N ARG A 350 -30.79 41.64 -4.68
CA ARG A 350 -29.37 41.70 -5.02
C ARG A 350 -28.60 42.80 -4.29
N GLU A 351 -29.30 43.60 -3.48
CA GLU A 351 -28.72 44.63 -2.65
C GLU A 351 -28.79 44.23 -1.18
N ALA A 352 -27.64 44.24 -0.50
CA ALA A 352 -27.61 44.06 0.94
C ALA A 352 -28.26 45.23 1.67
N PRO A 353 -28.98 45.01 2.78
CA PRO A 353 -29.56 46.05 3.58
C PRO A 353 -28.50 47.02 4.09
N LYS A 354 -28.75 48.29 3.93
CA LYS A 354 -27.89 49.37 4.45
C LYS A 354 -28.16 49.55 5.95
N ASP A 355 -27.30 48.99 6.77
CA ASP A 355 -27.33 49.15 8.23
C ASP A 355 -26.02 49.86 8.65
N ALA A 356 -26.13 50.88 9.48
CA ALA A 356 -24.99 51.68 9.93
C ALA A 356 -24.17 50.98 11.03
N GLU A 357 -24.75 50.03 11.75
CA GLU A 357 -24.12 49.39 12.90
C GLU A 357 -23.75 47.94 12.66
N THR A 358 -24.49 47.22 11.81
CA THR A 358 -24.28 45.79 11.57
C THR A 358 -24.08 45.46 10.10
N LEU A 359 -23.23 44.45 9.87
CA LEU A 359 -23.05 43.81 8.57
C LEU A 359 -24.18 42.82 8.34
N ARG A 360 -24.82 42.91 7.19
CA ARG A 360 -25.85 41.98 6.72
C ARG A 360 -25.61 41.54 5.31
N GLY A 361 -25.87 40.26 5.03
CA GLY A 361 -25.79 39.71 3.69
C GLY A 361 -27.03 39.99 2.83
N LEU A 362 -27.07 39.36 1.67
CA LEU A 362 -28.20 39.45 0.74
C LEU A 362 -29.47 38.84 1.35
N PRO A 363 -30.63 39.54 1.24
CA PRO A 363 -31.91 38.93 1.61
C PRO A 363 -32.22 37.73 0.77
N SER A 364 -32.56 36.61 1.43
CA SER A 364 -32.75 35.32 0.77
C SER A 364 -33.80 34.47 1.48
N ARG A 365 -34.24 33.39 0.84
CA ARG A 365 -35.13 32.38 1.39
C ARG A 365 -34.67 30.99 1.03
N LEU A 366 -34.91 30.03 1.92
CA LEU A 366 -34.72 28.60 1.64
C LEU A 366 -36.11 28.00 1.31
N ILE A 367 -36.32 27.63 0.07
CA ILE A 367 -37.58 27.06 -0.43
C ILE A 367 -37.44 25.53 -0.44
N ASP A 368 -38.53 24.84 -0.01
CA ASP A 368 -38.59 23.40 -0.02
C ASP A 368 -38.64 22.83 -1.46
N VAL A 369 -37.81 21.84 -1.73
CA VAL A 369 -37.90 21.00 -2.93
C VAL A 369 -38.64 19.72 -2.54
N PRO A 370 -39.70 19.34 -3.27
CA PRO A 370 -40.44 18.13 -2.96
C PRO A 370 -39.61 16.87 -3.16
N ALA A 371 -39.93 15.79 -2.42
CA ALA A 371 -39.32 14.51 -2.59
C ALA A 371 -39.45 14.01 -4.05
N PRO A 372 -38.34 13.61 -4.70
CA PRO A 372 -38.40 13.10 -6.07
C PRO A 372 -39.00 11.69 -6.10
N PRO A 373 -39.55 11.25 -7.25
CA PRO A 373 -39.94 9.86 -7.44
C PRO A 373 -38.75 8.93 -7.32
N LEU A 374 -38.86 7.88 -6.52
CA LEU A 374 -37.93 6.77 -6.43
C LEU A 374 -38.56 5.56 -7.11
N ARG A 375 -37.89 5.00 -8.12
CA ARG A 375 -38.36 3.82 -8.86
C ARG A 375 -37.47 2.64 -8.54
N GLU A 376 -38.03 1.57 -8.00
CA GLU A 376 -37.31 0.33 -7.77
C GLU A 376 -37.43 -0.58 -9.02
N GLY A 377 -36.31 -1.23 -9.38
CA GLY A 377 -36.22 -2.16 -10.49
C GLY A 377 -35.19 -3.25 -10.24
N SER A 378 -35.05 -4.13 -11.23
CA SER A 378 -33.99 -5.16 -11.24
C SER A 378 -33.50 -5.41 -12.66
N ASP A 379 -32.21 -5.75 -12.80
CA ASP A 379 -31.55 -6.16 -14.03
C ASP A 379 -30.58 -7.33 -13.75
N ASP A 380 -29.70 -7.63 -14.71
CA ASP A 380 -28.72 -8.72 -14.62
C ASP A 380 -27.73 -8.53 -13.46
N ASP A 381 -27.49 -7.29 -13.01
CA ASP A 381 -26.61 -6.96 -11.87
C ASP A 381 -27.35 -6.96 -10.52
N GLY A 382 -28.66 -7.15 -10.52
CA GLY A 382 -29.52 -7.22 -9.33
C GLY A 382 -30.54 -6.09 -9.22
N THR A 383 -30.95 -5.77 -7.98
CA THR A 383 -31.90 -4.69 -7.72
C THR A 383 -31.24 -3.32 -7.86
N PHE A 384 -32.00 -2.31 -8.20
CA PHE A 384 -31.56 -0.91 -8.21
C PHE A 384 -32.70 0.05 -7.80
N THR A 385 -32.31 1.25 -7.42
CA THR A 385 -33.22 2.38 -7.25
C THR A 385 -32.85 3.46 -8.26
N GLU A 386 -33.83 3.89 -9.06
CA GLU A 386 -33.70 5.09 -9.90
C GLU A 386 -34.30 6.30 -9.18
N LEU A 387 -33.50 7.36 -9.16
CA LEU A 387 -33.87 8.65 -8.63
C LEU A 387 -34.05 9.62 -9.78
N VAL A 388 -35.24 10.18 -9.94
CA VAL A 388 -35.55 11.13 -11.01
C VAL A 388 -35.51 12.53 -10.44
N VAL A 389 -34.58 13.37 -10.90
CA VAL A 389 -34.49 14.77 -10.48
C VAL A 389 -35.75 15.51 -10.91
N PRO A 390 -36.46 16.23 -10.02
CA PRO A 390 -37.71 16.88 -10.36
C PRO A 390 -37.50 18.05 -11.34
N ASP A 391 -38.51 18.32 -12.16
CA ASP A 391 -38.48 19.42 -13.14
C ASP A 391 -38.21 20.80 -12.49
N HIS A 392 -38.67 20.97 -11.26
CA HIS A 392 -38.43 22.17 -10.47
C HIS A 392 -37.28 21.98 -9.50
N PHE A 393 -36.06 21.96 -10.04
CA PHE A 393 -34.81 21.88 -9.31
C PHE A 393 -33.82 22.89 -9.93
N PRO A 394 -34.02 24.20 -9.69
CA PRO A 394 -33.23 25.26 -10.33
C PRO A 394 -31.78 25.27 -9.83
N PRO A 395 -30.84 25.98 -10.52
CA PRO A 395 -29.51 26.24 -9.99
C PRO A 395 -29.55 26.84 -8.57
N GLY A 396 -28.64 26.40 -7.70
CA GLY A 396 -28.69 26.75 -6.25
C GLY A 396 -29.63 25.86 -5.45
N SER A 397 -29.85 24.61 -5.92
CA SER A 397 -30.69 23.62 -5.24
C SER A 397 -29.87 22.43 -4.77
N VAL A 398 -30.28 21.83 -3.66
CA VAL A 398 -29.69 20.59 -3.11
C VAL A 398 -30.78 19.62 -2.69
N MET A 399 -30.54 18.32 -2.90
CA MET A 399 -31.34 17.22 -2.33
C MET A 399 -30.43 16.27 -1.56
N LEU A 400 -30.95 15.72 -0.46
CA LEU A 400 -30.24 14.83 0.43
C LEU A 400 -31.02 13.55 0.65
N PHE A 401 -30.29 12.42 0.58
CA PHE A 401 -30.84 11.07 0.77
C PHE A 401 -30.00 10.29 1.75
N GLU A 402 -30.64 9.48 2.58
CA GLU A 402 -30.00 8.34 3.26
C GLU A 402 -30.01 7.14 2.29
N THR A 403 -28.93 6.36 2.28
CA THR A 403 -28.77 5.22 1.40
C THR A 403 -28.31 3.99 2.19
N TRP A 404 -28.63 2.79 1.69
CA TRP A 404 -28.15 1.52 2.25
C TRP A 404 -28.20 0.42 1.18
N MET A 405 -27.31 -0.58 1.32
CA MET A 405 -27.31 -1.75 0.45
C MET A 405 -27.88 -2.96 1.19
N ASP A 406 -28.84 -3.64 0.57
CA ASP A 406 -29.42 -4.87 1.13
C ASP A 406 -28.44 -6.04 0.96
N GLY A 407 -28.26 -6.83 2.04
CA GLY A 407 -27.45 -8.06 2.03
C GLY A 407 -25.94 -7.85 2.09
N LEU A 408 -25.49 -6.62 2.25
CA LEU A 408 -24.09 -6.28 2.55
C LEU A 408 -24.02 -5.61 3.92
N GLY A 409 -23.09 -6.07 4.76
CA GLY A 409 -22.92 -5.54 6.11
C GLY A 409 -21.60 -5.96 6.72
N ALA A 410 -21.34 -5.45 7.94
CA ALA A 410 -20.12 -5.72 8.70
C ALA A 410 -19.82 -7.22 8.88
N GLU A 411 -20.84 -8.07 8.84
CA GLU A 411 -20.69 -9.53 8.97
C GLU A 411 -19.88 -10.12 7.81
N LEU A 412 -20.10 -9.65 6.57
CA LEU A 412 -19.33 -10.12 5.40
C LEU A 412 -17.87 -9.68 5.47
N ASP A 413 -17.62 -8.43 5.84
CA ASP A 413 -16.27 -7.90 6.00
C ASP A 413 -15.52 -8.67 7.10
N THR A 414 -16.18 -8.93 8.23
CA THR A 414 -15.63 -9.75 9.32
C THR A 414 -15.33 -11.17 8.84
N LEU A 415 -16.27 -11.82 8.16
CA LEU A 415 -16.04 -13.14 7.57
C LEU A 415 -14.81 -13.16 6.67
N CYS A 416 -14.68 -12.17 5.78
CA CYS A 416 -13.59 -12.12 4.79
C CYS A 416 -12.22 -11.73 5.39
N SER A 417 -12.19 -11.12 6.59
CA SER A 417 -10.97 -10.60 7.22
C SER A 417 -10.49 -11.38 8.45
N THR A 418 -11.19 -12.45 8.85
CA THR A 418 -10.86 -13.22 10.05
C THR A 418 -10.72 -14.73 9.79
N GLY A 419 -10.17 -15.46 10.74
CA GLY A 419 -10.07 -16.92 10.72
C GLY A 419 -9.01 -17.49 9.77
N ALA A 420 -8.20 -16.67 9.14
CA ALA A 420 -7.12 -17.14 8.26
C ALA A 420 -5.93 -17.65 9.08
N ASP A 421 -5.66 -17.05 10.24
CA ASP A 421 -4.57 -17.49 11.12
C ASP A 421 -4.81 -18.92 11.61
N GLU A 422 -6.03 -19.25 12.00
CA GLU A 422 -6.43 -20.61 12.40
C GLU A 422 -6.35 -21.58 11.22
N ALA A 423 -6.82 -21.17 10.04
CA ALA A 423 -6.76 -22.02 8.84
C ALA A 423 -5.33 -22.32 8.38
N MET A 424 -4.36 -21.44 8.68
CA MET A 424 -2.95 -21.62 8.32
C MET A 424 -2.10 -22.24 9.43
N ALA A 425 -2.64 -22.47 10.63
CA ALA A 425 -1.89 -22.82 11.84
C ALA A 425 -1.05 -24.12 11.71
N GLU A 426 -1.55 -25.11 11.00
CA GLU A 426 -0.92 -26.44 10.88
C GLU A 426 -0.01 -26.59 9.65
N LEU A 427 0.13 -25.55 8.82
CA LEU A 427 0.94 -25.63 7.61
C LEU A 427 2.43 -25.77 7.92
N ASP A 428 3.08 -26.71 7.21
CA ASP A 428 4.53 -26.81 7.20
C ASP A 428 5.17 -25.99 6.05
N LEU A 429 6.49 -26.08 5.96
CA LEU A 429 7.26 -25.32 4.97
C LEU A 429 6.86 -25.63 3.51
N SER A 430 6.52 -26.89 3.22
CA SER A 430 6.12 -27.32 1.87
C SER A 430 4.71 -26.84 1.53
N ASP A 431 3.78 -26.90 2.49
CA ASP A 431 2.43 -26.37 2.33
C ASP A 431 2.46 -24.86 2.12
N LEU A 432 3.33 -24.15 2.86
CA LEU A 432 3.53 -22.71 2.74
C LEU A 432 4.12 -22.32 1.39
N ASN A 433 5.02 -23.13 0.81
CA ASN A 433 5.45 -22.94 -0.57
C ASN A 433 4.26 -23.01 -1.54
N VAL A 434 3.40 -24.03 -1.40
CA VAL A 434 2.20 -24.19 -2.26
C VAL A 434 1.28 -22.98 -2.17
N ILE A 435 0.99 -22.51 -0.96
CA ILE A 435 0.08 -21.37 -0.74
C ILE A 435 0.69 -20.06 -1.20
N LEU A 436 1.97 -19.80 -0.89
CA LEU A 436 2.57 -18.48 -1.11
C LEU A 436 3.28 -18.36 -2.45
N TYR A 437 4.25 -19.25 -2.74
CA TYR A 437 5.30 -18.98 -3.72
C TYR A 437 5.47 -20.06 -4.80
N ARG A 438 4.58 -21.04 -4.90
CA ARG A 438 4.68 -22.12 -5.88
C ARG A 438 4.92 -21.57 -7.29
N ALA A 439 6.03 -21.96 -7.90
CA ALA A 439 6.37 -21.56 -9.26
C ALA A 439 5.60 -22.38 -10.31
N ASP A 440 5.49 -21.86 -11.54
CA ASP A 440 4.80 -22.51 -12.66
C ASP A 440 5.33 -23.94 -12.92
N GLY A 441 6.65 -24.11 -12.99
CA GLY A 441 7.28 -25.41 -13.19
C GLY A 441 6.99 -26.40 -12.08
N GLU A 442 6.97 -25.97 -10.82
CA GLU A 442 6.61 -26.80 -9.67
C GLU A 442 5.14 -27.23 -9.71
N GLU A 443 4.24 -26.32 -10.06
CA GLU A 443 2.81 -26.62 -10.16
C GLU A 443 2.55 -27.67 -11.24
N ARG A 444 3.10 -27.48 -12.43
CA ARG A 444 2.96 -28.41 -13.56
C ARG A 444 3.55 -29.79 -13.27
N ASP A 445 4.67 -29.83 -12.56
CA ASP A 445 5.29 -31.11 -12.14
C ASP A 445 4.35 -31.94 -11.23
N VAL A 446 3.69 -31.26 -10.29
CA VAL A 446 2.78 -31.91 -9.35
C VAL A 446 1.46 -32.34 -10.01
N THR A 447 0.89 -31.49 -10.88
CA THR A 447 -0.40 -31.73 -11.53
C THR A 447 -0.30 -32.60 -12.78
N GLY A 448 0.90 -32.82 -13.29
CA GLY A 448 1.13 -33.55 -14.55
C GLY A 448 1.09 -32.63 -15.79
N GLY A 449 1.20 -31.32 -15.59
CA GLY A 449 1.30 -30.32 -16.66
C GLY A 449 0.00 -29.63 -17.05
N ASP A 450 -1.11 -29.98 -16.39
CA ASP A 450 -2.44 -29.41 -16.72
C ASP A 450 -2.65 -28.00 -16.16
N ASP A 451 -2.05 -27.70 -15.00
CA ASP A 451 -2.14 -26.41 -14.33
C ASP A 451 -0.80 -25.64 -14.42
N GLY A 452 -0.88 -24.35 -14.14
CA GLY A 452 0.27 -23.44 -14.10
C GLY A 452 -0.11 -22.09 -13.53
N THR A 453 0.64 -21.06 -13.88
CA THR A 453 0.30 -19.69 -13.47
C THR A 453 -1.01 -19.24 -14.10
N TYR A 454 -1.84 -18.53 -13.29
CA TYR A 454 -3.11 -18.01 -13.77
C TYR A 454 -2.90 -16.86 -14.76
N LYS A 455 -3.58 -16.93 -15.90
CA LYS A 455 -3.53 -15.90 -16.93
C LYS A 455 -4.73 -14.96 -16.80
N VAL A 456 -4.48 -13.75 -16.35
CA VAL A 456 -5.52 -12.72 -16.23
C VAL A 456 -5.81 -12.13 -17.61
N PRO A 457 -7.05 -12.18 -18.14
CA PRO A 457 -7.39 -11.56 -19.40
C PRO A 457 -7.05 -10.06 -19.44
N GLY A 458 -6.31 -9.65 -20.47
CA GLY A 458 -5.86 -8.25 -20.62
C GLY A 458 -4.66 -7.87 -19.74
N HIS A 459 -4.04 -8.84 -19.06
CA HIS A 459 -2.84 -8.67 -18.27
C HIS A 459 -1.87 -9.83 -18.55
N ALA A 460 -0.66 -9.77 -18.01
CA ALA A 460 0.31 -10.87 -18.09
C ALA A 460 -0.10 -12.08 -17.23
N GLU A 461 0.57 -13.20 -17.41
CA GLU A 461 0.51 -14.31 -16.48
C GLU A 461 1.04 -13.89 -15.11
N LEU A 462 0.46 -14.44 -14.05
CA LEU A 462 0.95 -14.23 -12.69
C LEU A 462 2.34 -14.88 -12.55
N VAL A 463 3.21 -14.27 -11.76
CA VAL A 463 4.59 -14.79 -11.58
C VAL A 463 4.62 -16.11 -10.80
N TYR A 464 3.69 -16.28 -9.87
CA TYR A 464 3.54 -17.48 -9.05
C TYR A 464 2.12 -18.02 -9.15
N CYS A 465 1.97 -19.33 -8.97
CA CYS A 465 0.66 -19.98 -8.80
C CYS A 465 0.05 -19.70 -7.43
N GLY A 466 0.89 -19.44 -6.43
CA GLY A 466 0.49 -19.09 -5.06
C GLY A 466 0.03 -17.65 -4.91
N LEU A 467 -0.30 -17.27 -3.66
CA LEU A 467 -0.87 -15.95 -3.33
C LEU A 467 0.05 -14.78 -3.70
N GLU A 468 1.38 -14.95 -3.66
CA GLU A 468 2.31 -13.91 -4.13
C GLU A 468 2.08 -13.53 -5.60
N GLY A 469 1.65 -14.48 -6.43
CA GLY A 469 1.29 -14.20 -7.82
C GLY A 469 0.15 -13.18 -7.92
N TRP A 470 -0.87 -13.28 -7.06
CA TRP A 470 -1.96 -12.33 -6.97
C TRP A 470 -1.52 -11.01 -6.31
N MET A 471 -0.70 -11.10 -5.25
CA MET A 471 -0.21 -9.92 -4.54
C MET A 471 0.67 -9.02 -5.40
N GLY A 472 1.41 -9.56 -6.35
CA GLY A 472 2.25 -8.79 -7.26
C GLY A 472 1.50 -7.61 -7.91
N PRO A 473 0.47 -7.87 -8.75
CA PRO A 473 -0.33 -6.81 -9.35
C PRO A 473 -1.26 -6.10 -8.34
N LEU A 474 -1.82 -6.82 -7.34
CA LEU A 474 -2.77 -6.23 -6.39
C LEU A 474 -2.15 -5.10 -5.57
N ARG A 475 -0.88 -5.19 -5.15
CA ARG A 475 -0.19 -4.11 -4.41
C ARG A 475 -0.24 -2.78 -5.17
N ASN A 476 -0.01 -2.80 -6.48
CA ASN A 476 -0.06 -1.59 -7.30
C ASN A 476 -1.50 -1.10 -7.48
N VAL A 477 -2.44 -2.01 -7.73
CA VAL A 477 -3.86 -1.67 -7.87
C VAL A 477 -4.40 -1.03 -6.60
N MET A 478 -4.11 -1.60 -5.43
CA MET A 478 -4.54 -1.07 -4.13
C MET A 478 -3.89 0.28 -3.82
N ARG A 479 -2.57 0.40 -4.04
CA ARG A 479 -1.84 1.64 -3.78
C ARG A 479 -2.40 2.84 -4.54
N HIS A 480 -2.79 2.63 -5.79
CA HIS A 480 -3.30 3.69 -6.67
C HIS A 480 -4.83 3.69 -6.77
N ASN A 481 -5.51 2.74 -6.12
CA ASN A 481 -6.93 2.48 -6.29
C ASN A 481 -7.34 2.41 -7.77
N ASP A 482 -6.52 1.70 -8.57
CA ASP A 482 -6.72 1.56 -10.01
C ASP A 482 -7.81 0.53 -10.33
N LEU A 483 -9.06 0.92 -10.14
CA LEU A 483 -10.21 0.08 -10.48
C LEU A 483 -10.38 -0.14 -12.00
N GLY A 484 -9.65 0.61 -12.84
CA GLY A 484 -9.54 0.40 -14.29
C GLY A 484 -8.64 -0.77 -14.69
N HIS A 485 -7.80 -1.27 -13.79
CA HIS A 485 -6.86 -2.36 -14.06
C HIS A 485 -7.56 -3.63 -14.58
N ALA A 486 -6.88 -4.39 -15.45
CA ALA A 486 -7.42 -5.60 -16.07
C ALA A 486 -7.90 -6.65 -15.05
N ILE A 487 -7.25 -6.81 -13.91
CA ILE A 487 -7.69 -7.68 -12.80
C ILE A 487 -9.07 -7.26 -12.29
N CYS A 488 -9.28 -5.96 -12.06
CA CYS A 488 -10.57 -5.44 -11.59
C CYS A 488 -11.67 -5.63 -12.64
N ALA A 489 -11.33 -5.39 -13.90
CA ALA A 489 -12.25 -5.62 -15.01
C ALA A 489 -12.63 -7.10 -15.13
N HIS A 490 -11.67 -8.02 -14.95
CA HIS A 490 -11.91 -9.46 -14.98
C HIS A 490 -12.81 -9.91 -13.83
N LEU A 491 -12.55 -9.45 -12.61
CA LEU A 491 -13.36 -9.76 -11.43
C LEU A 491 -14.79 -9.25 -11.54
N ARG A 492 -14.99 -8.07 -12.15
CA ARG A 492 -16.35 -7.54 -12.40
C ARG A 492 -17.12 -8.38 -13.42
N LYS A 493 -16.44 -8.95 -14.43
CA LYS A 493 -17.08 -9.79 -15.46
C LYS A 493 -17.51 -11.16 -14.96
N GLY A 494 -16.86 -11.70 -13.91
CA GLY A 494 -17.20 -13.02 -13.39
C GLY A 494 -16.39 -13.45 -12.18
N PRO A 495 -16.71 -14.61 -11.58
CA PRO A 495 -16.07 -15.12 -10.37
C PRO A 495 -14.84 -16.00 -10.63
N TRP A 496 -14.34 -16.13 -11.86
CA TRP A 496 -13.30 -17.11 -12.24
C TRP A 496 -12.05 -17.06 -11.36
N ALA A 497 -11.55 -15.86 -11.02
CA ALA A 497 -10.38 -15.74 -10.17
C ALA A 497 -10.67 -16.20 -8.73
N LEU A 498 -11.87 -15.91 -8.21
CA LEU A 498 -12.35 -16.39 -6.92
C LEU A 498 -12.40 -17.93 -6.89
N ASP A 499 -13.06 -18.52 -7.90
CA ASP A 499 -13.19 -19.97 -8.02
C ASP A 499 -11.82 -20.65 -8.20
N HIS A 500 -10.90 -20.02 -8.96
CA HIS A 500 -9.56 -20.56 -9.17
C HIS A 500 -8.79 -20.71 -7.86
N VAL A 501 -8.82 -19.68 -6.99
CA VAL A 501 -8.01 -19.68 -5.76
C VAL A 501 -8.34 -20.86 -4.86
N HIS A 502 -9.63 -21.08 -4.56
CA HIS A 502 -9.99 -22.21 -3.68
C HIS A 502 -9.84 -23.56 -4.38
N ALA A 503 -10.30 -23.68 -5.65
CA ALA A 503 -10.26 -24.94 -6.39
C ALA A 503 -8.81 -25.45 -6.62
N ARG A 504 -7.86 -24.52 -6.80
CA ARG A 504 -6.45 -24.85 -6.88
C ARG A 504 -5.97 -25.55 -5.62
N LEU A 505 -6.28 -25.01 -4.42
CA LEU A 505 -5.87 -25.62 -3.15
C LEU A 505 -6.58 -26.96 -2.92
N GLU A 506 -7.87 -27.03 -3.20
CA GLU A 506 -8.67 -28.26 -3.07
C GLU A 506 -8.07 -29.42 -3.89
N ARG A 507 -7.61 -29.17 -5.12
CA ARG A 507 -6.93 -30.19 -5.95
C ARG A 507 -5.61 -30.67 -5.36
N GLN A 508 -4.94 -29.86 -4.54
CA GLN A 508 -3.66 -30.20 -3.93
C GLN A 508 -3.79 -30.99 -2.62
N VAL A 509 -4.99 -31.05 -2.01
CA VAL A 509 -5.23 -31.70 -0.71
C VAL A 509 -4.80 -33.19 -0.71
N GLY A 510 -4.93 -33.91 -1.83
CA GLY A 510 -4.51 -35.31 -1.97
C GLY A 510 -2.99 -35.50 -1.77
N ILE A 511 -2.18 -34.52 -2.02
CA ILE A 511 -0.71 -34.54 -1.88
C ILE A 511 -0.28 -33.78 -0.61
N PHE A 512 -0.97 -32.69 -0.30
CA PHE A 512 -0.74 -31.80 0.83
C PHE A 512 -1.99 -31.76 1.72
N PRO A 513 -2.23 -32.75 2.60
CA PRO A 513 -3.50 -32.84 3.31
C PRO A 513 -3.84 -31.65 4.21
N ARG A 514 -2.82 -30.96 4.74
CA ARG A 514 -3.02 -29.76 5.58
C ARG A 514 -3.58 -28.55 4.82
N LEU A 515 -3.60 -28.59 3.49
CA LEU A 515 -4.26 -27.55 2.69
C LEU A 515 -5.80 -27.62 2.73
N ALA A 516 -6.38 -28.65 3.36
CA ALA A 516 -7.83 -28.78 3.47
C ALA A 516 -8.48 -27.59 4.20
N GLU A 517 -7.90 -27.16 5.32
CA GLU A 517 -8.41 -26.01 6.08
C GLU A 517 -8.30 -24.68 5.32
N PRO A 518 -7.15 -24.30 4.73
CA PRO A 518 -7.10 -23.14 3.86
C PRO A 518 -8.07 -23.19 2.66
N ALA A 519 -8.21 -24.35 2.03
CA ALA A 519 -9.14 -24.50 0.91
C ALA A 519 -10.61 -24.29 1.36
N ALA A 520 -10.99 -24.84 2.51
CA ALA A 520 -12.32 -24.64 3.10
C ALA A 520 -12.54 -23.17 3.49
N TRP A 521 -11.53 -22.53 4.09
CA TRP A 521 -11.58 -21.11 4.44
C TRP A 521 -11.86 -20.23 3.22
N PHE A 522 -11.13 -20.44 2.11
CA PHE A 522 -11.37 -19.72 0.87
C PHE A 522 -12.75 -20.02 0.28
N LYS A 523 -13.16 -21.31 0.27
CA LYS A 523 -14.44 -21.72 -0.33
C LYS A 523 -15.62 -21.03 0.34
N GLU A 524 -15.68 -21.01 1.66
CA GLU A 524 -16.74 -20.35 2.41
C GLU A 524 -16.88 -18.87 2.03
N ARG A 525 -15.76 -18.15 1.96
CA ARG A 525 -15.72 -16.73 1.63
C ARG A 525 -16.04 -16.46 0.16
N VAL A 526 -15.54 -17.29 -0.73
CA VAL A 526 -15.87 -17.22 -2.17
C VAL A 526 -17.37 -17.42 -2.38
N ASP A 527 -17.98 -18.41 -1.73
CA ASP A 527 -19.41 -18.70 -1.83
C ASP A 527 -20.25 -17.52 -1.28
N ALA A 528 -19.83 -16.93 -0.16
CA ALA A 528 -20.47 -15.73 0.42
C ALA A 528 -20.35 -14.51 -0.51
N ILE A 529 -19.17 -14.26 -1.07
CA ILE A 529 -18.94 -13.17 -2.04
C ILE A 529 -19.80 -13.37 -3.29
N LYS A 530 -19.82 -14.55 -3.86
CA LYS A 530 -20.64 -14.85 -5.06
C LYS A 530 -22.13 -14.64 -4.82
N LYS A 531 -22.60 -14.95 -3.60
CA LYS A 531 -24.01 -14.82 -3.22
C LYS A 531 -24.43 -13.36 -2.99
N SER A 532 -23.59 -12.56 -2.33
CA SER A 532 -24.02 -11.29 -1.74
C SER A 532 -23.40 -10.06 -2.41
N VAL A 533 -22.18 -10.19 -3.00
CA VAL A 533 -21.42 -9.04 -3.49
C VAL A 533 -21.77 -8.71 -4.94
N PRO A 534 -22.20 -7.48 -5.24
CA PRO A 534 -22.43 -7.04 -6.61
C PRO A 534 -21.12 -7.03 -7.42
N SER A 535 -21.23 -7.14 -8.74
CA SER A 535 -20.10 -7.24 -9.66
C SER A 535 -19.05 -6.14 -9.47
N PHE A 536 -19.48 -4.90 -9.29
CA PHE A 536 -18.58 -3.75 -9.12
C PHE A 536 -17.78 -3.75 -7.82
N MET A 537 -18.21 -4.49 -6.78
CA MET A 537 -17.52 -4.62 -5.50
C MET A 537 -16.66 -5.90 -5.39
N ARG A 538 -16.76 -6.84 -6.32
CA ARG A 538 -15.94 -8.08 -6.30
C ARG A 538 -14.44 -7.80 -6.18
N PRO A 539 -13.85 -6.79 -6.85
CA PRO A 539 -12.44 -6.48 -6.66
C PRO A 539 -12.06 -6.17 -5.21
N LYS A 540 -12.89 -5.42 -4.46
CA LYS A 540 -12.69 -5.13 -3.05
C LYS A 540 -12.60 -6.41 -2.22
N TYR A 541 -13.60 -7.27 -2.32
CA TYR A 541 -13.67 -8.50 -1.52
C TYR A 541 -12.64 -9.54 -1.95
N PHE A 542 -12.31 -9.62 -3.25
CA PHE A 542 -11.20 -10.45 -3.71
C PHE A 542 -9.88 -10.00 -3.09
N SER A 543 -9.56 -8.72 -3.15
CA SER A 543 -8.34 -8.21 -2.53
C SER A 543 -8.33 -8.49 -1.02
N LEU A 544 -9.47 -8.33 -0.34
CA LEU A 544 -9.58 -8.56 1.10
C LEU A 544 -9.23 -10.00 1.47
N ILE A 545 -9.83 -11.01 0.84
CA ILE A 545 -9.53 -12.42 1.16
C ILE A 545 -8.12 -12.83 0.77
N ILE A 546 -7.59 -12.36 -0.37
CA ILE A 546 -6.22 -12.65 -0.79
C ILE A 546 -5.21 -12.08 0.21
N ASN A 547 -5.39 -10.83 0.60
CA ASN A 547 -4.51 -10.16 1.54
C ASN A 547 -4.55 -10.80 2.93
N THR A 548 -5.75 -11.11 3.43
CA THR A 548 -5.93 -11.75 4.74
C THR A 548 -5.21 -13.10 4.78
N ALA A 549 -5.44 -13.95 3.78
CA ALA A 549 -4.79 -15.25 3.68
C ALA A 549 -3.26 -15.13 3.48
N TYR A 550 -2.82 -14.19 2.66
CA TYR A 550 -1.39 -13.94 2.41
C TYR A 550 -0.67 -13.50 3.69
N ALA A 551 -1.26 -12.58 4.46
CA ALA A 551 -0.71 -12.14 5.74
C ALA A 551 -0.60 -13.31 6.73
N ALA A 552 -1.68 -14.09 6.90
CA ALA A 552 -1.70 -15.24 7.79
C ALA A 552 -0.66 -16.30 7.41
N ALA A 553 -0.55 -16.66 6.13
CA ALA A 553 0.43 -17.62 5.65
C ALA A 553 1.88 -17.14 5.85
N ARG A 554 2.16 -15.84 5.62
CA ARG A 554 3.48 -15.26 5.92
C ARG A 554 3.82 -15.30 7.41
N GLU A 555 2.88 -14.91 8.26
CA GLU A 555 3.08 -14.97 9.71
C GLU A 555 3.32 -16.40 10.18
N ARG A 556 2.58 -17.38 9.65
CA ARG A 556 2.81 -18.79 9.93
C ARG A 556 4.22 -19.23 9.52
N ALA A 557 4.68 -18.79 8.34
CA ALA A 557 6.04 -19.08 7.87
C ALA A 557 7.10 -18.50 8.81
N LEU A 558 6.96 -17.23 9.18
CA LEU A 558 7.88 -16.54 10.08
C LEU A 558 7.84 -17.12 11.52
N ALA A 559 6.66 -17.56 11.98
CA ALA A 559 6.52 -18.18 13.30
C ALA A 559 7.32 -19.48 13.46
N GLN A 560 7.62 -20.17 12.36
CA GLN A 560 8.46 -21.37 12.34
C GLN A 560 9.97 -21.04 12.32
N MET A 561 10.33 -19.78 12.16
CA MET A 561 11.73 -19.35 12.02
C MET A 561 12.32 -18.88 13.35
N SER A 562 13.62 -18.63 13.35
CA SER A 562 14.39 -18.19 14.53
C SER A 562 13.86 -16.89 15.14
N PRO A 563 14.09 -16.64 16.45
CA PRO A 563 13.80 -15.35 17.08
C PRO A 563 14.44 -14.17 16.35
N PHE A 564 15.66 -14.33 15.84
CA PHE A 564 16.35 -13.33 15.03
C PHE A 564 15.53 -12.88 13.82
N VAL A 565 14.86 -13.85 13.14
CA VAL A 565 13.99 -13.52 12.00
C VAL A 565 12.68 -12.91 12.47
N ARG A 566 12.03 -13.54 13.46
CA ARG A 566 10.71 -13.08 13.96
C ARG A 566 10.73 -11.65 14.51
N GLU A 567 11.81 -11.30 15.21
CA GLU A 567 12.02 -9.99 15.83
C GLU A 567 12.74 -9.01 14.92
N GLY A 568 13.21 -9.47 13.76
CA GLY A 568 13.95 -8.67 12.79
C GLY A 568 13.08 -7.67 12.03
N HIS A 569 13.74 -6.77 11.32
CA HIS A 569 13.08 -5.84 10.41
C HIS A 569 12.43 -6.54 9.20
N ASP A 570 11.50 -5.87 8.53
CA ASP A 570 10.80 -6.39 7.35
C ASP A 570 11.76 -6.89 6.26
N PHE A 571 12.90 -6.24 6.08
CA PHE A 571 13.93 -6.69 5.15
C PHE A 571 14.48 -8.07 5.54
N THR A 572 14.79 -8.30 6.83
CA THR A 572 15.24 -9.60 7.35
C THR A 572 14.18 -10.66 7.15
N LYS A 573 12.92 -10.34 7.49
CA LYS A 573 11.77 -11.24 7.28
C LYS A 573 11.58 -11.59 5.79
N ALA A 574 11.67 -10.59 4.92
CA ALA A 574 11.55 -10.80 3.47
C ALA A 574 12.67 -11.70 2.91
N LEU A 575 13.92 -11.52 3.36
CA LEU A 575 15.02 -12.40 2.99
C LEU A 575 14.80 -13.83 3.53
N ALA A 576 14.36 -13.98 4.76
CA ALA A 576 14.12 -15.30 5.36
C ALA A 576 13.01 -16.08 4.64
N LEU A 577 11.98 -15.40 4.11
CA LEU A 577 10.94 -16.03 3.31
C LEU A 577 11.46 -16.64 1.99
N CYS A 578 12.69 -16.33 1.54
CA CYS A 578 13.34 -17.06 0.46
C CYS A 578 13.51 -18.56 0.78
N ALA A 579 13.62 -18.93 2.05
CA ALA A 579 13.62 -20.33 2.47
C ALA A 579 12.32 -21.04 2.07
N VAL A 580 11.17 -20.37 2.18
CA VAL A 580 9.87 -20.91 1.73
C VAL A 580 9.79 -20.96 0.20
N GLN A 581 10.30 -19.93 -0.49
CA GLN A 581 10.29 -19.88 -1.95
C GLN A 581 11.08 -21.01 -2.58
N MET A 582 12.27 -21.29 -2.05
CA MET A 582 13.18 -22.29 -2.60
C MET A 582 12.86 -23.71 -2.15
N ASN A 583 12.15 -23.89 -1.03
CA ASN A 583 11.78 -25.21 -0.53
C ASN A 583 10.43 -25.66 -1.09
N GLY A 584 10.41 -26.77 -1.80
CA GLY A 584 9.16 -27.30 -2.35
C GLY A 584 9.25 -28.81 -2.60
N GLN A 585 8.09 -29.43 -2.64
CA GLN A 585 7.95 -30.83 -2.98
C GLN A 585 7.45 -30.97 -4.42
N VAL A 586 8.23 -31.64 -5.26
CA VAL A 586 7.89 -31.95 -6.65
C VAL A 586 8.09 -33.44 -6.93
N LYS A 587 7.40 -34.00 -7.93
CA LYS A 587 7.49 -35.42 -8.28
C LYS A 587 8.83 -35.78 -8.89
N SER A 588 9.33 -34.90 -9.74
CA SER A 588 10.53 -35.13 -10.57
C SER A 588 11.85 -35.01 -9.80
N ALA A 589 11.90 -34.34 -8.66
CA ALA A 589 13.12 -34.06 -7.91
C ALA A 589 12.91 -34.16 -6.40
N SER A 590 12.85 -35.38 -5.89
CA SER A 590 12.88 -35.66 -4.45
C SER A 590 14.34 -35.79 -3.98
N LEU A 591 14.61 -35.54 -2.70
CA LEU A 591 15.90 -35.88 -2.08
C LEU A 591 16.17 -37.37 -2.03
N TRP A 592 15.12 -38.17 -2.00
CA TRP A 592 15.18 -39.63 -1.88
C TRP A 592 14.47 -40.30 -3.05
N HIS A 593 14.94 -41.51 -3.43
CA HIS A 593 14.39 -42.28 -4.55
C HIS A 593 13.11 -43.04 -4.19
N ASP A 594 12.91 -43.32 -2.92
CA ASP A 594 11.89 -44.21 -2.37
C ASP A 594 10.69 -43.49 -1.74
N ARG A 595 10.81 -42.19 -1.55
CA ARG A 595 9.74 -41.36 -0.96
C ARG A 595 9.72 -39.91 -1.51
N PRO A 596 8.55 -39.30 -1.64
CA PRO A 596 8.45 -37.86 -1.89
C PRO A 596 9.05 -37.08 -0.71
N SER A 597 9.86 -36.10 -0.99
CA SER A 597 10.43 -35.21 -0.01
C SER A 597 10.63 -33.82 -0.60
N ALA A 598 10.55 -32.78 0.26
CA ALA A 598 10.86 -31.44 -0.14
C ALA A 598 12.34 -31.31 -0.49
N SER A 599 12.63 -30.46 -1.45
CA SER A 599 13.98 -30.16 -1.93
C SER A 599 14.15 -28.68 -2.23
N MET A 600 15.38 -28.21 -2.11
CA MET A 600 15.72 -26.82 -2.42
C MET A 600 15.90 -26.67 -3.94
N ALA A 601 15.20 -25.70 -4.54
CA ALA A 601 15.42 -25.33 -5.94
C ALA A 601 16.73 -24.54 -6.08
N ALA A 602 17.51 -24.81 -7.15
CA ALA A 602 18.73 -24.06 -7.42
C ALA A 602 18.44 -22.63 -7.93
N GLY A 603 17.21 -22.38 -8.35
CA GLY A 603 16.78 -21.05 -8.80
C GLY A 603 15.36 -21.05 -9.35
N LEU A 604 14.78 -19.86 -9.51
CA LEU A 604 13.44 -19.65 -10.04
C LEU A 604 13.51 -18.74 -11.27
N PRO A 605 12.66 -18.98 -12.28
CA PRO A 605 11.69 -20.06 -12.46
C PRO A 605 12.30 -21.34 -13.13
N PHE A 606 13.47 -21.28 -13.78
CA PHE A 606 13.97 -22.33 -14.64
C PHE A 606 14.47 -23.58 -13.90
N PHE A 607 15.03 -23.40 -12.71
CA PHE A 607 15.58 -24.48 -11.88
C PHE A 607 14.65 -24.90 -10.74
N ALA A 608 13.33 -24.76 -10.96
CA ALA A 608 12.33 -25.02 -9.94
C ALA A 608 11.80 -26.48 -9.94
N ALA A 609 11.87 -27.17 -11.07
CA ALA A 609 11.33 -28.51 -11.23
C ALA A 609 12.23 -29.39 -12.11
N SER A 610 11.87 -30.64 -12.31
CA SER A 610 12.54 -31.66 -13.12
C SER A 610 13.98 -31.96 -12.67
N TRP A 611 14.74 -32.59 -13.55
CA TRP A 611 16.13 -32.96 -13.29
C TRP A 611 17.04 -31.78 -12.89
N ALA A 612 16.67 -30.55 -13.30
CA ALA A 612 17.46 -29.35 -13.08
C ALA A 612 17.25 -28.70 -11.69
N ARG A 613 16.42 -29.25 -10.82
CA ARG A 613 16.05 -28.61 -9.53
C ARG A 613 17.17 -28.65 -8.49
N LEU A 614 17.78 -29.80 -8.30
CA LEU A 614 18.73 -30.07 -7.20
C LEU A 614 20.17 -30.00 -7.64
N TRP A 615 20.86 -28.92 -7.29
CA TRP A 615 22.27 -28.74 -7.57
C TRP A 615 23.07 -28.61 -6.27
N GLY A 616 24.00 -29.58 -6.04
CA GLY A 616 24.70 -29.69 -4.77
C GLY A 616 25.53 -28.49 -4.39
N ARG A 617 26.24 -27.87 -5.37
CA ARG A 617 26.97 -26.62 -5.10
C ARG A 617 26.03 -25.52 -4.63
N ASP A 618 24.94 -25.30 -5.35
CA ASP A 618 23.95 -24.23 -5.07
C ASP A 618 23.27 -24.47 -3.71
N VAL A 619 22.89 -25.72 -3.44
CA VAL A 619 22.32 -26.13 -2.15
C VAL A 619 23.29 -25.79 -1.02
N PHE A 620 24.56 -26.25 -1.07
CA PHE A 620 25.50 -26.08 0.04
C PHE A 620 26.07 -24.69 0.18
N ILE A 621 26.10 -23.88 -0.87
CA ILE A 621 26.36 -22.42 -0.74
C ILE A 621 25.21 -21.73 -0.01
N SER A 622 23.96 -22.13 -0.26
CA SER A 622 22.75 -21.44 0.22
C SER A 622 22.23 -21.96 1.57
N LEU A 623 22.51 -23.21 1.93
CA LEU A 623 21.91 -23.94 3.05
C LEU A 623 22.09 -23.21 4.38
N ARG A 624 23.27 -22.67 4.66
CA ARG A 624 23.53 -21.90 5.90
C ARG A 624 22.59 -20.70 6.01
N GLY A 625 22.49 -19.90 4.93
CA GLY A 625 21.64 -18.71 4.92
C GLY A 625 20.16 -19.00 4.97
N LEU A 626 19.71 -19.98 4.17
CA LEU A 626 18.29 -20.28 4.04
C LEU A 626 17.75 -21.15 5.20
N TYR A 627 18.53 -22.12 5.68
CA TYR A 627 18.00 -23.09 6.66
C TYR A 627 18.63 -22.99 8.05
N LEU A 628 19.96 -22.83 8.17
CA LEU A 628 20.57 -22.80 9.50
C LEU A 628 20.32 -21.48 10.25
N THR A 629 20.44 -20.34 9.54
CA THR A 629 20.19 -19.02 10.15
C THR A 629 18.71 -18.84 10.50
N THR A 630 17.81 -19.47 9.78
CA THR A 630 16.37 -19.44 10.02
C THR A 630 15.87 -20.52 10.97
N GLU A 631 16.78 -21.37 11.51
CA GLU A 631 16.48 -22.52 12.40
C GLU A 631 15.63 -23.63 11.74
N MET A 632 15.61 -23.71 10.43
CA MET A 632 14.99 -24.82 9.70
C MET A 632 15.89 -26.04 9.68
N HIS A 633 16.29 -26.51 10.85
CA HIS A 633 17.32 -27.52 11.07
C HIS A 633 16.98 -28.87 10.43
N ALA A 634 15.69 -29.26 10.45
CA ALA A 634 15.25 -30.50 9.84
C ALA A 634 15.47 -30.53 8.31
N ALA A 635 15.17 -29.42 7.64
CA ALA A 635 15.40 -29.29 6.20
C ALA A 635 16.90 -29.32 5.86
N ALA A 636 17.74 -28.62 6.66
CA ALA A 636 19.19 -28.66 6.51
C ALA A 636 19.74 -30.07 6.66
N ARG A 637 19.28 -30.78 7.70
CA ARG A 637 19.67 -32.19 7.97
C ARG A 637 19.32 -33.11 6.80
N GLU A 638 18.09 -33.05 6.29
CA GLU A 638 17.66 -33.89 5.17
C GLU A 638 18.54 -33.69 3.91
N HIS A 639 18.93 -32.43 3.59
CA HIS A 639 19.83 -32.15 2.49
C HIS A 639 21.23 -32.73 2.73
N ILE A 640 21.78 -32.59 3.92
CA ILE A 640 23.10 -33.15 4.27
C ILE A 640 23.08 -34.68 4.13
N LEU A 641 22.08 -35.35 4.67
CA LEU A 641 22.01 -36.81 4.62
C LEU A 641 21.78 -37.35 3.21
N SER A 642 20.90 -36.74 2.42
CA SER A 642 20.58 -37.19 1.06
C SER A 642 21.77 -37.05 0.11
N PHE A 643 22.46 -35.92 0.17
CA PHE A 643 23.70 -35.71 -0.63
C PHE A 643 24.84 -36.62 -0.11
N GLY A 644 24.98 -36.77 1.22
CA GLY A 644 25.95 -37.67 1.83
C GLY A 644 25.74 -39.12 1.43
N CYS A 645 24.50 -39.56 1.28
CA CYS A 645 24.14 -40.87 0.77
C CYS A 645 24.77 -41.20 -0.59
N THR A 646 24.92 -40.20 -1.44
CA THR A 646 25.42 -40.32 -2.80
C THR A 646 26.94 -40.06 -2.95
N LEU A 647 27.68 -39.91 -1.83
CA LEU A 647 29.13 -39.75 -1.87
C LEU A 647 29.78 -40.88 -2.70
N LYS A 648 30.62 -40.53 -3.68
CA LYS A 648 31.35 -41.44 -4.55
C LYS A 648 32.68 -40.80 -4.97
N HIS A 649 33.72 -41.58 -5.02
CA HIS A 649 35.10 -41.10 -5.35
C HIS A 649 35.62 -39.99 -4.40
N GLY A 650 35.02 -39.84 -3.22
CA GLY A 650 35.28 -38.69 -2.32
C GLY A 650 34.60 -37.37 -2.75
N MET A 651 33.68 -37.43 -3.71
CA MET A 651 32.99 -36.27 -4.28
C MET A 651 31.50 -36.28 -3.89
N ILE A 652 30.95 -35.10 -3.70
CA ILE A 652 29.51 -34.85 -3.58
C ILE A 652 28.98 -34.42 -4.96
N PRO A 653 27.85 -34.96 -5.42
CA PRO A 653 27.35 -34.67 -6.74
C PRO A 653 26.93 -33.22 -6.89
N ASN A 654 27.21 -32.64 -8.04
CA ASN A 654 26.67 -31.33 -8.41
C ASN A 654 25.17 -31.39 -8.74
N LEU A 655 24.72 -32.49 -9.35
CA LEU A 655 23.31 -32.75 -9.62
C LEU A 655 22.87 -34.00 -8.88
N LEU A 656 21.75 -33.88 -8.13
CA LEU A 656 21.16 -34.97 -7.38
C LEU A 656 19.75 -35.28 -7.91
N ASN A 657 19.62 -36.01 -8.98
CA ASN A 657 18.32 -36.41 -9.50
C ASN A 657 17.73 -37.56 -8.71
N SER A 658 17.07 -37.30 -7.56
CA SER A 658 16.43 -38.29 -6.67
C SER A 658 17.34 -39.44 -6.30
N THR A 659 18.61 -39.20 -6.07
CA THR A 659 19.66 -40.23 -5.82
C THR A 659 19.85 -41.27 -6.93
N ARG A 660 19.11 -41.19 -8.03
CA ARG A 660 19.15 -42.15 -9.12
C ARG A 660 20.40 -42.00 -9.99
N ASN A 661 20.61 -40.79 -10.55
CA ASN A 661 21.69 -40.49 -11.49
C ASN A 661 22.49 -39.29 -11.02
N PRO A 662 23.23 -39.37 -9.90
CA PRO A 662 24.04 -38.26 -9.42
C PRO A 662 25.21 -37.95 -10.38
N ARG A 663 25.53 -36.67 -10.57
CA ARG A 663 26.62 -36.19 -11.47
C ARG A 663 27.69 -35.47 -10.67
N TYR A 664 28.95 -35.82 -10.87
CA TYR A 664 30.09 -35.39 -10.05
C TYR A 664 30.99 -34.33 -10.70
N ASN A 665 30.49 -33.56 -11.63
CA ASN A 665 31.20 -32.55 -12.37
C ASN A 665 31.50 -31.23 -11.62
N CYS A 666 31.57 -31.29 -10.30
CA CYS A 666 31.82 -30.13 -9.42
C CYS A 666 32.94 -30.43 -8.42
N ARG A 667 34.08 -29.77 -8.52
CA ARG A 667 35.24 -30.00 -7.68
C ARG A 667 35.10 -29.44 -6.27
N ASP A 668 34.36 -28.37 -6.08
CA ASP A 668 34.18 -27.65 -4.81
C ASP A 668 32.95 -28.10 -4.00
N GLY A 669 32.03 -28.89 -4.58
CA GLY A 669 30.82 -29.35 -3.90
C GLY A 669 31.08 -30.12 -2.60
N ALA A 670 32.14 -30.94 -2.55
CA ALA A 670 32.52 -31.68 -1.34
C ALA A 670 32.96 -30.76 -0.20
N TRP A 671 33.60 -29.64 -0.52
CA TRP A 671 34.08 -28.65 0.46
C TRP A 671 32.92 -27.82 1.03
N PHE A 672 31.99 -27.38 0.21
CA PHE A 672 30.77 -26.73 0.67
C PHE A 672 29.91 -27.68 1.54
N PHE A 673 29.83 -28.95 1.16
CA PHE A 673 29.18 -29.97 1.99
C PHE A 673 29.84 -30.09 3.35
N ALA A 674 31.17 -30.27 3.41
CA ALA A 674 31.92 -30.39 4.66
C ALA A 674 31.77 -29.13 5.53
N GLN A 675 31.80 -27.93 4.93
CA GLN A 675 31.54 -26.68 5.65
C GLN A 675 30.13 -26.66 6.24
N ASN A 676 29.09 -27.08 5.52
CA ASN A 676 27.74 -27.09 6.03
C ASN A 676 27.51 -28.14 7.14
N VAL A 677 28.22 -29.28 7.09
CA VAL A 677 28.26 -30.21 8.24
C VAL A 677 28.86 -29.52 9.47
N GLN A 678 29.99 -28.80 9.29
CA GLN A 678 30.60 -28.03 10.36
C GLN A 678 29.67 -26.95 10.90
N ASP A 679 29.01 -26.18 10.01
CA ASP A 679 28.06 -25.13 10.39
C ASP A 679 26.85 -25.72 11.13
N TYR A 680 26.32 -26.86 10.69
CA TYR A 680 25.26 -27.57 11.38
C TYR A 680 25.68 -27.95 12.82
N VAL A 681 26.85 -28.57 12.98
CA VAL A 681 27.39 -28.96 14.28
C VAL A 681 27.54 -27.76 15.22
N ARG A 682 27.93 -26.59 14.68
CA ARG A 682 28.17 -25.37 15.48
C ARG A 682 26.91 -24.58 15.79
N MET A 683 25.97 -24.55 14.87
CA MET A 683 24.79 -23.67 14.96
C MET A 683 23.56 -24.35 15.53
N VAL A 684 23.45 -25.68 15.38
CA VAL A 684 22.26 -26.42 15.81
C VAL A 684 22.46 -26.93 17.24
N PRO A 685 21.52 -26.70 18.16
CA PRO A 685 21.59 -27.30 19.51
C PRO A 685 21.67 -28.84 19.44
N GLY A 686 22.73 -29.40 19.99
CA GLY A 686 23.00 -30.85 19.87
C GLY A 686 23.40 -31.32 18.49
N GLY A 687 23.82 -30.41 17.61
CA GLY A 687 24.19 -30.69 16.22
C GLY A 687 25.32 -31.68 16.02
N GLU A 688 26.14 -31.92 17.06
CA GLU A 688 27.19 -32.97 17.08
C GLU A 688 26.63 -34.37 16.82
N SER A 689 25.37 -34.62 17.17
CA SER A 689 24.69 -35.89 16.88
C SER A 689 24.63 -36.23 15.40
N LEU A 690 24.62 -35.20 14.51
CA LEU A 690 24.65 -35.41 13.06
C LEU A 690 25.86 -36.25 12.62
N LEU A 691 27.02 -36.08 13.26
CA LEU A 691 28.25 -36.79 12.91
C LEU A 691 28.11 -38.33 13.10
N GLN A 692 27.23 -38.75 13.99
CA GLN A 692 26.97 -40.17 14.30
C GLN A 692 25.81 -40.74 13.48
N GLU A 693 25.07 -39.88 12.75
CA GLU A 693 23.98 -40.35 11.91
C GLU A 693 24.50 -41.17 10.76
N LYS A 694 23.78 -42.26 10.49
CA LYS A 694 24.10 -43.23 9.45
C LYS A 694 23.30 -42.95 8.20
N VAL A 695 23.96 -42.92 7.07
CA VAL A 695 23.36 -42.91 5.75
C VAL A 695 23.66 -44.21 5.00
N LYS A 696 22.66 -44.75 4.33
CA LYS A 696 22.85 -45.90 3.43
C LYS A 696 23.51 -45.39 2.15
N ARG A 697 24.70 -45.93 1.85
CA ARG A 697 25.49 -45.51 0.67
C ARG A 697 24.80 -45.95 -0.62
N ARG A 698 24.51 -45.00 -1.49
CA ARG A 698 23.93 -45.28 -2.81
C ARG A 698 24.81 -46.19 -3.66
N PHE A 699 26.12 -46.11 -3.52
CA PHE A 699 27.11 -46.88 -4.26
C PHE A 699 27.96 -47.75 -3.33
N PRO A 700 28.45 -48.87 -3.82
CA PRO A 700 29.42 -49.72 -3.10
C PRO A 700 30.70 -48.90 -2.75
N LEU A 701 31.43 -49.32 -1.71
CA LEU A 701 32.65 -48.62 -1.23
C LEU A 701 33.81 -48.66 -2.23
N ASN A 702 33.77 -49.50 -3.25
CA ASN A 702 34.73 -49.52 -4.35
C ASN A 702 34.36 -48.56 -5.49
N ASP A 703 33.38 -47.67 -5.29
CA ASP A 703 32.92 -46.71 -6.26
C ASP A 703 32.31 -47.26 -7.56
N GLU A 704 31.99 -48.58 -7.61
CA GLU A 704 31.31 -49.21 -8.74
C GLU A 704 29.95 -48.52 -8.97
N PHE A 705 29.66 -48.11 -10.21
CA PHE A 705 28.33 -47.63 -10.56
C PHE A 705 27.37 -48.85 -10.60
N VAL A 706 26.26 -48.75 -9.88
CA VAL A 706 25.20 -49.72 -9.88
C VAL A 706 23.84 -49.03 -10.01
N GLU A 707 22.90 -49.69 -10.66
CA GLU A 707 21.53 -49.15 -10.76
C GLU A 707 20.88 -49.04 -9.39
N VAL A 708 19.92 -48.14 -9.24
CA VAL A 708 19.26 -47.87 -7.94
C VAL A 708 18.55 -49.07 -7.36
N ASP A 709 18.04 -49.97 -8.22
CA ASP A 709 17.33 -51.18 -7.82
C ASP A 709 18.29 -52.39 -7.64
N SER A 710 19.59 -52.18 -7.80
CA SER A 710 20.58 -53.22 -7.60
C SER A 710 20.68 -53.66 -6.14
N PRO A 711 20.83 -54.98 -5.82
CA PRO A 711 21.09 -55.42 -4.44
C PRO A 711 22.36 -54.84 -3.81
N LYS A 712 23.29 -54.39 -4.62
CA LYS A 712 24.53 -53.71 -4.17
C LYS A 712 24.28 -52.23 -3.77
N ALA A 713 23.19 -51.62 -4.29
CA ALA A 713 22.82 -50.27 -3.91
C ALA A 713 22.32 -50.26 -2.46
N PHE A 714 22.68 -49.22 -1.72
CA PHE A 714 22.30 -49.06 -0.31
C PHE A 714 22.70 -50.24 0.63
N ALA A 715 23.62 -51.11 0.19
CA ALA A 715 24.06 -52.26 0.96
C ALA A 715 25.02 -51.89 2.13
N HIS A 716 25.64 -50.74 2.08
CA HIS A 716 26.59 -50.25 3.08
C HIS A 716 26.03 -49.03 3.80
N GLU A 717 26.43 -48.86 5.06
CA GLU A 717 26.13 -47.67 5.85
C GLU A 717 27.45 -46.97 6.21
N SER A 718 27.41 -45.64 6.24
CA SER A 718 28.49 -44.79 6.78
C SER A 718 27.90 -43.72 7.66
N THR A 719 28.58 -43.39 8.73
CA THR A 719 28.26 -42.20 9.50
C THR A 719 28.67 -40.90 8.75
N VAL A 720 28.05 -39.78 9.07
CA VAL A 720 28.46 -38.47 8.47
C VAL A 720 29.93 -38.19 8.77
N ALA A 721 30.43 -38.56 9.96
CA ALA A 721 31.87 -38.43 10.28
C ALA A 721 32.75 -39.22 9.32
N GLU A 722 32.37 -40.47 9.01
CA GLU A 722 33.08 -41.34 8.07
C GLU A 722 33.04 -40.77 6.63
N LEU A 723 31.91 -40.13 6.22
CA LEU A 723 31.82 -39.45 4.93
C LEU A 723 32.81 -38.28 4.84
N ILE A 724 32.91 -37.46 5.89
CA ILE A 724 33.89 -36.38 5.94
C ILE A 724 35.32 -36.90 5.88
N GLN A 725 35.59 -37.98 6.65
CA GLN A 725 36.92 -38.61 6.64
C GLN A 725 37.27 -39.15 5.24
N GLU A 726 36.32 -39.79 4.54
CA GLU A 726 36.52 -40.26 3.16
C GLU A 726 36.80 -39.13 2.20
N ILE A 727 36.05 -38.00 2.27
CA ILE A 727 36.30 -36.80 1.45
C ILE A 727 37.74 -36.33 1.63
N LEU A 728 38.18 -36.14 2.86
CA LEU A 728 39.52 -35.65 3.18
C LEU A 728 40.62 -36.62 2.69
N GLN A 729 40.46 -37.90 2.94
CA GLN A 729 41.44 -38.91 2.52
C GLN A 729 41.56 -39.04 1.00
N ARG A 730 40.44 -39.04 0.28
CA ARG A 730 40.42 -39.15 -1.16
C ARG A 730 41.06 -37.90 -1.83
N HIS A 731 40.72 -36.70 -1.37
CA HIS A 731 41.37 -35.48 -1.89
C HIS A 731 42.87 -35.43 -1.60
N ALA A 732 43.30 -35.86 -0.39
CA ALA A 732 44.72 -35.92 -0.07
C ALA A 732 45.51 -36.93 -0.92
N ALA A 733 44.88 -38.01 -1.35
CA ALA A 733 45.48 -39.04 -2.19
C ALA A 733 45.44 -38.68 -3.71
N GLY A 734 44.67 -37.67 -4.08
CA GLY A 734 44.33 -37.39 -5.47
C GLY A 734 43.11 -38.19 -5.95
N ILE A 735 42.27 -37.53 -6.78
CA ILE A 735 41.04 -38.12 -7.34
C ILE A 735 41.16 -38.14 -8.86
N HIS A 736 41.06 -39.34 -9.43
CA HIS A 736 41.13 -39.53 -10.89
C HIS A 736 40.05 -40.54 -11.30
N PHE A 737 39.04 -40.06 -12.03
CA PHE A 737 37.99 -40.91 -12.58
C PHE A 737 37.30 -40.27 -13.77
N ARG A 738 36.64 -41.11 -14.57
CA ARG A 738 35.73 -40.64 -15.59
C ARG A 738 34.31 -40.69 -15.11
N GLU A 739 33.57 -39.57 -15.29
CA GLU A 739 32.14 -39.48 -14.94
C GLU A 739 31.34 -40.60 -15.68
N HIS A 740 30.45 -41.27 -14.95
CA HIS A 740 29.56 -42.23 -15.55
C HIS A 740 28.63 -41.57 -16.57
N ASP A 741 28.42 -42.24 -17.70
CA ASP A 741 27.65 -41.70 -18.82
C ASP A 741 28.18 -40.40 -19.43
N ALA A 742 29.46 -40.11 -19.24
CA ALA A 742 30.10 -38.92 -19.84
C ALA A 742 29.98 -38.91 -21.38
N GLY A 743 29.81 -37.69 -21.94
CA GLY A 743 29.63 -37.47 -23.38
C GLY A 743 28.15 -37.41 -23.80
N PRO A 744 27.79 -37.89 -25.00
CA PRO A 744 26.43 -37.73 -25.56
C PRO A 744 25.29 -38.32 -24.76
N LYS A 745 25.55 -39.25 -23.83
CA LYS A 745 24.52 -39.82 -22.91
C LYS A 745 24.08 -38.84 -21.84
N ILE A 746 24.93 -37.85 -21.49
CA ILE A 746 24.61 -36.79 -20.55
C ILE A 746 23.93 -35.62 -21.30
N ASP A 747 24.51 -35.24 -22.46
CA ASP A 747 24.03 -34.16 -23.30
C ASP A 747 24.39 -34.47 -24.75
N GLU A 748 23.42 -34.46 -25.65
CA GLU A 748 23.58 -34.79 -27.06
C GLU A 748 24.58 -33.89 -27.80
N HIS A 749 24.84 -32.68 -27.27
CA HIS A 749 25.81 -31.73 -27.82
C HIS A 749 27.25 -31.94 -27.31
N MET A 750 27.45 -32.82 -26.33
CA MET A 750 28.76 -33.08 -25.74
C MET A 750 29.58 -34.07 -26.55
N LYS A 751 30.87 -33.75 -26.71
CA LYS A 751 31.84 -34.67 -27.26
C LYS A 751 32.23 -35.72 -26.21
N ASP A 752 32.66 -36.90 -26.68
CA ASP A 752 33.07 -38.03 -25.83
C ASP A 752 34.36 -37.75 -25.01
N GLU A 753 35.06 -36.65 -25.29
CA GLU A 753 36.34 -36.25 -24.67
C GLU A 753 36.21 -35.53 -23.34
N GLY A 754 34.97 -35.22 -22.87
CA GLY A 754 34.72 -34.48 -21.64
C GLY A 754 34.63 -35.37 -20.39
N PHE A 755 34.67 -34.72 -19.19
CA PHE A 755 34.34 -35.28 -17.89
C PHE A 755 35.32 -36.32 -17.29
N ASN A 756 36.61 -36.22 -17.62
CA ASN A 756 37.63 -36.76 -16.73
C ASN A 756 37.79 -35.78 -15.55
N ILE A 757 37.64 -36.32 -14.35
CA ILE A 757 37.83 -35.58 -13.13
C ILE A 757 39.19 -35.90 -12.60
N ASP A 758 40.07 -34.89 -12.59
CA ASP A 758 41.42 -34.97 -12.05
C ASP A 758 41.56 -33.88 -10.99
N ILE A 759 41.79 -34.29 -9.75
CA ILE A 759 41.96 -33.40 -8.60
C ILE A 759 43.26 -33.78 -7.89
N GLU A 760 44.15 -32.83 -7.75
CA GLU A 760 45.41 -32.96 -7.03
C GLU A 760 45.59 -31.86 -6.00
N VAL A 761 46.39 -32.11 -4.98
CA VAL A 761 46.76 -31.12 -3.97
C VAL A 761 48.19 -30.70 -4.20
N ASP A 762 48.42 -29.43 -4.41
CA ASP A 762 49.75 -28.86 -4.30
C ASP A 762 50.13 -28.75 -2.81
N TRP A 763 50.90 -29.70 -2.32
CA TRP A 763 51.34 -29.78 -0.94
C TRP A 763 52.23 -28.61 -0.50
N SER A 764 52.76 -27.82 -1.44
CA SER A 764 53.57 -26.63 -1.10
C SER A 764 52.69 -25.42 -0.73
N THR A 765 51.47 -25.34 -1.30
CA THR A 765 50.54 -24.25 -1.14
C THR A 765 49.26 -24.66 -0.39
N GLY A 766 48.96 -25.96 -0.37
CA GLY A 766 47.67 -26.48 0.12
C GLY A 766 46.52 -26.23 -0.84
N ILE A 767 46.78 -25.75 -2.06
CA ILE A 767 45.74 -25.49 -3.05
C ILE A 767 45.36 -26.79 -3.75
N ILE A 768 44.07 -26.98 -3.95
CA ILE A 768 43.50 -28.10 -4.72
C ILE A 768 43.19 -27.59 -6.14
N PHE A 769 43.63 -28.31 -7.15
CA PHE A 769 43.47 -27.91 -8.54
C PHE A 769 43.02 -29.09 -9.44
#